data_0125adfee5d7594891e3c0c65b5dd408
#
_entry.id   0125adfee5d7594891e3c0c65b5dd408
#
_cell.length_a   1.000
_cell.length_b   1.000
_cell.length_c   1.000
_cell.angle_alpha   90.00
_cell.angle_beta   90.00
_cell.angle_gamma   90.00
#
_symmetry.space_group_name_H-M   'P 1'
#
loop_
_entity.id
_entity.type
_entity.pdbx_description
1 polymer ?
#
loop_
_entity_poly.entity_id
_entity_poly.type
_entity_poly.pdbx_seq_one_letter_code
_entity_poly.pdbx_strand_id
1 'polypeptide(L)'
;MSKKKEATLEKVRIIGIFAHVDAGKTTTSEAILYYAGRIHRVGNIDAGTTQLDWMEQERARGITITAAATACHWHGHRINLIDTPGHVDFTAEVVRSIRVIDGAVILLCGVGGVEPQTEAVWMHASHENLARIIFINKLDRLGADFERVLGEVHGQLTPHAVPLQLPVGLEDEFTGVVDLIGQRALIWHGKASPLIGRTERGKAPPLIGGTEGGKAPPLIGGTEGGKASPLIGGTEGGKAPPLLGGTEGSGADDPVVEPVPASMRERVASARESLLDAICETDDALLKQRLVGLEPDAAAIRAALRSATIAGKLVPVLCGASRKRIGVQPLLDAVVAYLPAPVDMSPVLGTVPSSKASSLAGRTEGGTEEVIERPDDPAAPLCAAAFKIVTDPHVGHLTWVRVFSGHLKVGETVYNPRADVEERVGRIYRMHSNRREQVDHMAASDVVALVGVKSAITGDTLCDPAHPIELETFKFPEPVIAVALAATSRDEQEKLRRAVTQLCAEDPTLISHFDPETGEETLAGMGELHLEIAVDRLRTEFSIVPRVSPPQVSYRETMRQTTEVTGTYKKQTGGHGHFAVVYLRVEPLEHGEGIVFENEAPPSEFPRDFVRPTELGVRDALEKGIIAGYPVTDVRVTLLGGKFHEVDSASMDFQIAGSIAVRQAVRRANPALLEPIMHADINVSEEHLGAVVADIGRRRGSVSGMHVRGSMRNVDGEVPLAEARGYATDLRSLTQGRGTFTLEFRRYDFVPDSIAEQIIKQRREEGKIPKR
;
A
#
# COMPACT_ATOMS: atom_id res chain seq x y z
N MET A 1 0.56 7.04 38.98
CA MET A 1 0.65 6.48 37.62
C MET A 1 2.11 6.13 37.36
N SER A 2 2.44 4.87 37.24
CA SER A 2 3.82 4.41 36.98
C SER A 2 4.23 4.88 35.58
N LYS A 3 5.33 5.65 35.48
CA LYS A 3 5.98 5.94 34.19
C LYS A 3 6.33 4.61 33.55
N LYS A 4 5.59 4.16 32.54
CA LYS A 4 6.00 3.04 31.69
C LYS A 4 7.38 3.43 31.14
N LYS A 5 8.41 2.63 31.42
CA LYS A 5 9.74 2.76 30.84
C LYS A 5 9.57 2.68 29.31
N GLU A 6 9.99 3.68 28.58
CA GLU A 6 10.03 3.63 27.11
C GLU A 6 10.91 2.44 26.68
N ALA A 7 10.47 1.73 25.65
CA ALA A 7 11.25 0.62 25.10
C ALA A 7 12.53 1.19 24.47
N THR A 8 13.67 0.57 24.71
CA THR A 8 14.90 0.92 23.98
C THR A 8 14.71 0.62 22.50
N LEU A 9 15.38 1.35 21.61
CA LEU A 9 15.23 1.20 20.15
C LEU A 9 15.43 -0.24 19.68
N GLU A 10 16.34 -1.00 20.30
CA GLU A 10 16.56 -2.43 20.06
C GLU A 10 15.29 -3.28 20.25
N LYS A 11 14.38 -2.83 21.11
CA LYS A 11 13.11 -3.49 21.44
C LYS A 11 11.90 -2.90 20.72
N VAL A 12 12.12 -2.18 19.65
CA VAL A 12 11.07 -1.67 18.77
C VAL A 12 11.05 -2.49 17.49
N ARG A 13 9.86 -2.73 16.95
CA ARG A 13 9.64 -3.30 15.61
C ARG A 13 8.59 -2.44 14.93
N ILE A 14 8.86 -2.02 13.70
CA ILE A 14 7.90 -1.29 12.87
C ILE A 14 7.63 -2.17 11.66
N ILE A 15 6.44 -2.78 11.63
CA ILE A 15 6.13 -3.80 10.64
C ILE A 15 4.85 -3.49 9.88
N GLY A 16 4.84 -3.86 8.60
CA GLY A 16 3.64 -3.90 7.78
C GLY A 16 3.12 -5.32 7.56
N ILE A 17 1.81 -5.50 7.53
CA ILE A 17 1.18 -6.75 7.11
C ILE A 17 0.59 -6.55 5.72
N PHE A 18 1.04 -7.38 4.79
CA PHE A 18 0.66 -7.35 3.38
C PHE A 18 0.05 -8.67 2.96
N ALA A 19 -0.95 -8.62 2.13
CA ALA A 19 -1.64 -9.81 1.63
C ALA A 19 -2.48 -9.45 0.42
N HIS A 20 -2.74 -10.43 -0.45
CA HIS A 20 -3.82 -10.31 -1.41
C HIS A 20 -5.20 -10.27 -0.72
N VAL A 21 -6.22 -9.90 -1.46
CA VAL A 21 -7.62 -9.91 -0.98
C VAL A 21 -7.97 -11.31 -0.46
N ASP A 22 -8.68 -11.38 0.65
CA ASP A 22 -9.10 -12.65 1.28
C ASP A 22 -7.99 -13.56 1.82
N ALA A 23 -6.70 -13.20 1.83
CA ALA A 23 -5.67 -14.01 2.50
C ALA A 23 -5.83 -14.09 4.03
N GLY A 24 -6.66 -13.22 4.59
CA GLY A 24 -6.95 -13.16 6.03
C GLY A 24 -6.11 -12.16 6.79
N LYS A 25 -5.70 -11.07 6.12
CA LYS A 25 -4.89 -10.00 6.67
C LYS A 25 -5.48 -9.39 7.95
N THR A 26 -6.68 -8.79 7.88
CA THR A 26 -7.36 -8.18 9.03
C THR A 26 -7.59 -9.20 10.16
N THR A 27 -7.93 -10.45 9.83
CA THR A 27 -8.09 -11.51 10.83
C THR A 27 -6.76 -11.81 11.54
N THR A 28 -5.62 -11.80 10.82
CA THR A 28 -4.30 -12.01 11.41
C THR A 28 -3.90 -10.83 12.28
N SER A 29 -4.09 -9.60 11.80
CA SER A 29 -3.83 -8.37 12.56
C SER A 29 -4.66 -8.32 13.85
N GLU A 30 -5.94 -8.65 13.80
CA GLU A 30 -6.82 -8.76 14.98
C GLU A 30 -6.35 -9.84 15.95
N ALA A 31 -5.90 -11.01 15.45
CA ALA A 31 -5.38 -12.08 16.28
C ALA A 31 -4.04 -11.68 16.97
N ILE A 32 -3.18 -10.95 16.28
CA ILE A 32 -1.97 -10.34 16.84
C ILE A 32 -2.33 -9.40 18.00
N LEU A 33 -3.30 -8.51 17.80
CA LEU A 33 -3.75 -7.55 18.81
C LEU A 33 -4.38 -8.26 20.02
N TYR A 34 -5.07 -9.37 19.79
CA TYR A 34 -5.64 -10.20 20.84
C TYR A 34 -4.55 -10.82 21.73
N TYR A 35 -3.56 -11.49 21.14
CA TYR A 35 -2.45 -12.08 21.91
C TYR A 35 -1.56 -11.02 22.57
N ALA A 36 -1.43 -9.84 21.97
CA ALA A 36 -0.75 -8.71 22.58
C ALA A 36 -1.58 -8.00 23.69
N GLY A 37 -2.77 -8.51 24.03
CA GLY A 37 -3.63 -7.98 25.10
C GLY A 37 -4.23 -6.61 24.80
N ARG A 38 -4.27 -6.18 23.53
CA ARG A 38 -4.85 -4.88 23.12
C ARG A 38 -6.36 -4.95 22.93
N ILE A 39 -6.86 -6.09 22.51
CA ILE A 39 -8.29 -6.36 22.36
C ILE A 39 -8.66 -7.60 23.16
N HIS A 40 -9.88 -7.63 23.69
CA HIS A 40 -10.36 -8.74 24.50
C HIS A 40 -11.02 -9.85 23.67
N ARG A 41 -11.36 -9.58 22.43
CA ARG A 41 -12.01 -10.50 21.50
C ARG A 41 -11.60 -10.16 20.08
N VAL A 42 -11.25 -11.17 19.30
CA VAL A 42 -10.98 -11.03 17.87
C VAL A 42 -12.29 -10.65 17.16
N GLY A 43 -12.26 -9.59 16.37
CA GLY A 43 -13.38 -9.16 15.55
C GLY A 43 -13.66 -10.15 14.42
N ASN A 44 -14.89 -10.11 13.90
CA ASN A 44 -15.30 -10.88 12.73
C ASN A 44 -15.54 -9.90 11.57
N ILE A 45 -14.87 -10.13 10.45
CA ILE A 45 -14.98 -9.31 9.23
C ILE A 45 -16.42 -9.39 8.71
N ASP A 46 -16.98 -10.60 8.58
CA ASP A 46 -18.33 -10.83 8.06
C ASP A 46 -19.44 -10.14 8.91
N ALA A 47 -19.15 -9.92 10.20
CA ALA A 47 -20.06 -9.24 11.13
C ALA A 47 -19.72 -7.75 11.32
N GLY A 48 -18.71 -7.20 10.64
CA GLY A 48 -18.27 -5.82 10.75
C GLY A 48 -17.80 -5.41 12.15
N THR A 49 -17.27 -6.36 12.95
CA THR A 49 -16.90 -6.12 14.36
C THR A 49 -15.39 -5.96 14.57
N THR A 50 -14.61 -5.89 13.51
CA THR A 50 -13.16 -5.66 13.53
C THR A 50 -12.85 -4.26 14.08
N GLN A 51 -11.74 -4.14 14.80
CA GLN A 51 -11.32 -2.84 15.36
C GLN A 51 -10.41 -2.07 14.41
N LEU A 52 -9.70 -2.77 13.52
CA LEU A 52 -8.81 -2.15 12.55
C LEU A 52 -9.58 -1.54 11.38
N ASP A 53 -10.62 -2.22 10.88
CA ASP A 53 -11.52 -1.69 9.86
C ASP A 53 -12.53 -0.78 10.56
N TRP A 54 -12.22 0.50 10.67
CA TRP A 54 -13.02 1.47 11.43
C TRP A 54 -14.02 2.25 10.57
N MET A 55 -13.78 2.36 9.27
CA MET A 55 -14.68 3.03 8.33
C MET A 55 -15.94 2.18 8.10
N GLU A 56 -17.07 2.85 7.91
CA GLU A 56 -18.32 2.17 7.58
C GLU A 56 -18.23 1.39 6.26
N GLN A 57 -17.53 1.95 5.28
CA GLN A 57 -17.28 1.34 3.97
C GLN A 57 -16.41 0.07 4.08
N GLU A 58 -15.39 0.07 4.94
CA GLU A 58 -14.56 -1.11 5.22
C GLU A 58 -15.40 -2.24 5.81
N ARG A 59 -16.22 -1.92 6.81
CA ARG A 59 -17.09 -2.89 7.48
C ARG A 59 -18.20 -3.42 6.59
N ALA A 60 -18.80 -2.57 5.77
CA ALA A 60 -19.87 -2.96 4.85
C ALA A 60 -19.38 -3.88 3.73
N ARG A 61 -18.13 -3.68 3.27
CA ARG A 61 -17.54 -4.44 2.16
C ARG A 61 -16.62 -5.57 2.60
N GLY A 62 -16.22 -5.61 3.88
CA GLY A 62 -15.30 -6.60 4.44
C GLY A 62 -13.87 -6.47 3.93
N ILE A 63 -13.45 -5.28 3.47
CA ILE A 63 -12.11 -5.00 2.95
C ILE A 63 -11.50 -3.82 3.68
N THR A 64 -10.18 -3.86 3.92
CA THR A 64 -9.43 -2.69 4.40
C THR A 64 -9.21 -1.73 3.24
N ILE A 65 -9.57 -0.47 3.42
CA ILE A 65 -9.44 0.61 2.44
C ILE A 65 -8.24 1.48 2.77
N THR A 66 -8.09 1.87 4.04
CA THR A 66 -7.02 2.74 4.49
C THR A 66 -6.07 2.03 5.44
N ALA A 67 -4.77 2.31 5.32
CA ALA A 67 -3.79 1.76 6.25
C ALA A 67 -4.08 2.21 7.69
N ALA A 68 -4.12 1.25 8.62
CA ALA A 68 -4.33 1.47 10.04
C ALA A 68 -3.03 1.18 10.81
N ALA A 69 -2.58 2.13 11.63
CA ALA A 69 -1.44 1.90 12.49
C ALA A 69 -1.88 1.70 13.94
N THR A 70 -1.28 0.74 14.61
CA THR A 70 -1.51 0.46 16.03
C THR A 70 -0.24 -0.02 16.70
N ALA A 71 -0.07 0.29 17.97
CA ALA A 71 1.07 -0.18 18.75
C ALA A 71 0.64 -1.24 19.75
N CYS A 72 1.35 -2.34 19.78
CA CYS A 72 1.16 -3.42 20.76
C CYS A 72 2.48 -3.83 21.39
N HIS A 73 2.44 -4.75 22.37
CA HIS A 73 3.62 -5.21 23.09
C HIS A 73 3.66 -6.73 23.10
N TRP A 74 4.84 -7.29 22.81
CA TRP A 74 5.09 -8.73 22.85
C TRP A 74 6.47 -9.00 23.43
N HIS A 75 6.56 -9.83 24.47
CA HIS A 75 7.83 -10.21 25.13
C HIS A 75 8.76 -9.01 25.43
N GLY A 76 8.18 -7.91 25.92
CA GLY A 76 8.93 -6.71 26.27
C GLY A 76 9.37 -5.85 25.07
N HIS A 77 8.95 -6.21 23.85
CA HIS A 77 9.13 -5.41 22.65
C HIS A 77 7.86 -4.59 22.34
N ARG A 78 8.05 -3.40 21.81
CA ARG A 78 6.99 -2.58 21.22
C ARG A 78 6.91 -2.88 19.73
N ILE A 79 5.76 -3.30 19.26
CA ILE A 79 5.49 -3.56 17.85
C ILE A 79 4.54 -2.49 17.35
N ASN A 80 4.99 -1.63 16.45
CA ASN A 80 4.17 -0.72 15.67
C ASN A 80 3.72 -1.50 14.42
N LEU A 81 2.45 -1.86 14.39
CA LEU A 81 1.82 -2.64 13.33
C LEU A 81 1.09 -1.71 12.37
N ILE A 82 1.42 -1.76 11.09
CA ILE A 82 0.72 -1.07 10.01
C ILE A 82 -0.03 -2.13 9.20
N ASP A 83 -1.36 -2.09 9.28
CA ASP A 83 -2.26 -2.93 8.49
C ASP A 83 -2.58 -2.21 7.18
N THR A 84 -2.22 -2.80 6.03
CA THR A 84 -2.34 -2.18 4.72
C THR A 84 -3.57 -2.68 3.96
N PRO A 85 -4.14 -1.95 2.99
CA PRO A 85 -5.13 -2.51 2.09
C PRO A 85 -4.60 -3.70 1.31
N GLY A 86 -5.51 -4.60 0.93
CA GLY A 86 -5.17 -5.74 0.07
C GLY A 86 -5.71 -5.60 -1.36
N HIS A 87 -6.42 -4.52 -1.70
CA HIS A 87 -7.03 -4.31 -3.02
C HIS A 87 -6.15 -3.42 -3.90
N VAL A 88 -6.06 -3.74 -5.18
CA VAL A 88 -5.20 -3.02 -6.14
C VAL A 88 -5.52 -1.54 -6.28
N ASP A 89 -6.78 -1.15 -6.18
CA ASP A 89 -7.20 0.25 -6.24
C ASP A 89 -6.55 1.12 -5.13
N PHE A 90 -6.02 0.48 -4.08
CA PHE A 90 -5.35 1.12 -2.94
C PHE A 90 -3.85 0.86 -2.89
N THR A 91 -3.22 0.55 -4.02
CA THR A 91 -1.77 0.31 -4.09
C THR A 91 -0.95 1.48 -3.56
N ALA A 92 -1.43 2.71 -3.71
CA ALA A 92 -0.77 3.89 -3.13
C ALA A 92 -0.65 3.84 -1.59
N GLU A 93 -1.68 3.32 -0.91
CA GLU A 93 -1.64 3.06 0.54
C GLU A 93 -0.55 2.04 0.91
N VAL A 94 -0.39 1.02 0.06
CA VAL A 94 0.65 0.00 0.22
C VAL A 94 2.04 0.61 0.04
N VAL A 95 2.26 1.35 -1.04
CA VAL A 95 3.57 1.99 -1.35
C VAL A 95 3.99 2.95 -0.23
N ARG A 96 3.09 3.84 0.22
CA ARG A 96 3.42 4.77 1.30
C ARG A 96 3.67 4.08 2.64
N SER A 97 3.01 2.95 2.90
CA SER A 97 3.24 2.15 4.10
C SER A 97 4.58 1.46 4.09
N ILE A 98 5.02 0.95 2.94
CA ILE A 98 6.31 0.28 2.75
C ILE A 98 7.49 1.20 3.14
N ARG A 99 7.42 2.48 2.82
CA ARG A 99 8.47 3.48 3.13
C ARG A 99 8.62 3.83 4.61
N VAL A 100 7.65 3.47 5.44
CA VAL A 100 7.65 3.83 6.86
C VAL A 100 7.74 2.64 7.81
N ILE A 101 8.02 1.45 7.27
CA ILE A 101 8.25 0.23 8.04
C ILE A 101 9.70 -0.24 7.92
N ASP A 102 10.12 -1.08 8.87
CA ASP A 102 11.46 -1.70 8.86
C ASP A 102 11.40 -3.15 8.39
N GLY A 103 10.25 -3.79 8.52
CA GLY A 103 10.07 -5.18 8.11
C GLY A 103 8.64 -5.48 7.67
N ALA A 104 8.48 -6.52 6.87
CA ALA A 104 7.20 -6.91 6.29
C ALA A 104 6.82 -8.34 6.66
N VAL A 105 5.54 -8.56 6.96
CA VAL A 105 4.91 -9.88 7.04
C VAL A 105 4.02 -10.05 5.82
N ILE A 106 4.39 -10.97 4.94
CA ILE A 106 3.66 -11.29 3.72
C ILE A 106 2.77 -12.49 3.99
N LEU A 107 1.45 -12.30 3.97
CA LEU A 107 0.49 -13.37 4.15
C LEU A 107 0.11 -13.99 2.81
N LEU A 108 0.21 -15.31 2.75
CA LEU A 108 -0.26 -16.12 1.62
C LEU A 108 -1.45 -16.97 2.04
N CYS A 109 -2.35 -17.25 1.10
CA CYS A 109 -3.44 -18.17 1.33
C CYS A 109 -2.99 -19.60 1.04
N GLY A 110 -3.18 -20.54 1.97
CA GLY A 110 -2.85 -21.95 1.78
C GLY A 110 -3.61 -22.62 0.60
N VAL A 111 -4.74 -22.01 0.20
CA VAL A 111 -5.55 -22.46 -0.95
C VAL A 111 -5.19 -21.69 -2.23
N GLY A 112 -5.11 -20.35 -2.18
CA GLY A 112 -4.84 -19.48 -3.33
C GLY A 112 -3.35 -19.49 -3.74
N GLY A 113 -2.44 -19.58 -2.79
CA GLY A 113 -0.99 -19.53 -3.05
C GLY A 113 -0.47 -18.12 -3.31
N VAL A 114 0.46 -17.99 -4.26
CA VAL A 114 0.99 -16.71 -4.73
C VAL A 114 0.03 -16.13 -5.76
N GLU A 115 -0.41 -14.90 -5.54
CA GLU A 115 -1.32 -14.18 -6.44
C GLU A 115 -0.64 -12.92 -6.99
N PRO A 116 -1.10 -12.34 -8.11
CA PRO A 116 -0.47 -11.17 -8.74
C PRO A 116 -0.25 -9.98 -7.79
N GLN A 117 -1.21 -9.75 -6.88
CA GLN A 117 -1.06 -8.72 -5.84
C GLN A 117 0.09 -9.00 -4.88
N THR A 118 0.35 -10.27 -4.59
CA THR A 118 1.50 -10.68 -3.76
C THR A 118 2.80 -10.37 -4.48
N GLU A 119 2.88 -10.64 -5.78
CA GLU A 119 4.05 -10.32 -6.61
C GLU A 119 4.31 -8.81 -6.64
N ALA A 120 3.27 -7.99 -6.83
CA ALA A 120 3.39 -6.53 -6.84
C ALA A 120 3.93 -6.00 -5.50
N VAL A 121 3.35 -6.44 -4.37
CA VAL A 121 3.84 -6.07 -3.03
C VAL A 121 5.26 -6.56 -2.79
N TRP A 122 5.58 -7.78 -3.25
CA TRP A 122 6.92 -8.35 -3.16
C TRP A 122 7.94 -7.53 -3.91
N MET A 123 7.63 -7.05 -5.12
CA MET A 123 8.49 -6.16 -5.92
C MET A 123 8.74 -4.84 -5.20
N HIS A 124 7.70 -4.19 -4.67
CA HIS A 124 7.84 -2.95 -3.90
C HIS A 124 8.70 -3.16 -2.65
N ALA A 125 8.47 -4.24 -1.88
CA ALA A 125 9.27 -4.56 -0.71
C ALA A 125 10.73 -4.89 -1.07
N SER A 126 10.97 -5.46 -2.25
CA SER A 126 12.32 -5.75 -2.76
C SER A 126 13.06 -4.48 -3.17
N HIS A 127 12.37 -3.54 -3.82
CA HIS A 127 12.92 -2.24 -4.19
C HIS A 127 13.41 -1.46 -2.96
N GLU A 128 12.66 -1.51 -1.87
CA GLU A 128 13.02 -0.85 -0.59
C GLU A 128 13.92 -1.74 0.31
N ASN A 129 14.42 -2.88 -0.18
CA ASN A 129 15.27 -3.82 0.57
C ASN A 129 14.71 -4.23 1.94
N LEU A 130 13.39 -4.32 2.08
CA LEU A 130 12.76 -4.68 3.34
C LEU A 130 13.03 -6.13 3.73
N ALA A 131 13.37 -6.36 5.00
CA ALA A 131 13.38 -7.68 5.60
C ALA A 131 11.96 -8.25 5.65
N ARG A 132 11.79 -9.53 5.27
CA ARG A 132 10.48 -10.16 5.05
C ARG A 132 10.35 -11.48 5.79
N ILE A 133 9.13 -11.74 6.28
CA ILE A 133 8.68 -13.04 6.77
C ILE A 133 7.43 -13.41 5.97
N ILE A 134 7.34 -14.65 5.52
CA ILE A 134 6.14 -15.19 4.89
C ILE A 134 5.32 -15.97 5.93
N PHE A 135 4.01 -15.77 5.91
CA PHE A 135 3.06 -16.54 6.74
C PHE A 135 1.99 -17.16 5.85
N ILE A 136 2.04 -18.49 5.67
CA ILE A 136 1.04 -19.25 4.91
C ILE A 136 -0.16 -19.51 5.83
N ASN A 137 -1.24 -18.76 5.56
CA ASN A 137 -2.46 -18.73 6.37
C ASN A 137 -3.56 -19.65 5.78
N LYS A 138 -4.62 -19.86 6.54
CA LYS A 138 -5.81 -20.63 6.14
C LYS A 138 -5.52 -22.12 5.83
N LEU A 139 -4.55 -22.71 6.52
CA LEU A 139 -4.27 -24.15 6.38
C LEU A 139 -5.40 -25.04 6.91
N ASP A 140 -6.39 -24.48 7.55
CA ASP A 140 -7.62 -25.13 8.02
C ASP A 140 -8.76 -25.14 7.00
N ARG A 141 -8.53 -24.70 5.76
CA ARG A 141 -9.52 -24.72 4.68
C ARG A 141 -9.32 -25.91 3.74
N LEU A 142 -10.44 -26.38 3.19
CA LEU A 142 -10.42 -27.43 2.17
C LEU A 142 -9.60 -26.98 0.94
N GLY A 143 -8.71 -27.84 0.45
CA GLY A 143 -7.79 -27.54 -0.66
C GLY A 143 -6.52 -26.81 -0.24
N ALA A 144 -6.26 -26.61 1.06
CA ALA A 144 -5.02 -26.01 1.53
C ALA A 144 -3.84 -26.97 1.37
N ASP A 145 -2.76 -26.48 0.74
CA ASP A 145 -1.53 -27.24 0.51
C ASP A 145 -0.29 -26.38 0.77
N PHE A 146 0.40 -26.70 1.86
CA PHE A 146 1.61 -25.97 2.27
C PHE A 146 2.78 -26.15 1.29
N GLU A 147 3.02 -27.39 0.83
CA GLU A 147 4.17 -27.69 -0.03
C GLU A 147 4.00 -27.07 -1.43
N ARG A 148 2.80 -27.10 -1.97
CA ARG A 148 2.48 -26.42 -3.23
C ARG A 148 2.74 -24.93 -3.13
N VAL A 149 2.23 -24.27 -2.08
CA VAL A 149 2.41 -22.82 -1.89
C VAL A 149 3.88 -22.46 -1.68
N LEU A 150 4.64 -23.29 -0.92
CA LEU A 150 6.08 -23.10 -0.76
C LEU A 150 6.82 -23.24 -2.10
N GLY A 151 6.41 -24.20 -2.94
CA GLY A 151 6.95 -24.36 -4.28
C GLY A 151 6.66 -23.16 -5.19
N GLU A 152 5.47 -22.57 -5.11
CA GLU A 152 5.11 -21.33 -5.81
C GLU A 152 5.97 -20.15 -5.33
N VAL A 153 6.19 -20.01 -4.02
CA VAL A 153 7.10 -19.00 -3.45
C VAL A 153 8.50 -19.13 -4.02
N HIS A 154 9.04 -20.37 -4.08
CA HIS A 154 10.37 -20.62 -4.65
C HIS A 154 10.45 -20.28 -6.14
N GLY A 155 9.40 -20.54 -6.90
CA GLY A 155 9.37 -20.33 -8.34
C GLY A 155 9.05 -18.90 -8.77
N GLN A 156 8.23 -18.18 -8.00
CA GLN A 156 7.66 -16.88 -8.41
C GLN A 156 8.19 -15.68 -7.59
N LEU A 157 8.53 -15.89 -6.32
CA LEU A 157 8.95 -14.79 -5.44
C LEU A 157 10.45 -14.83 -5.12
N THR A 158 10.94 -15.92 -4.53
CA THR A 158 12.35 -16.06 -4.16
C THR A 158 12.74 -17.52 -3.91
N PRO A 159 13.88 -17.98 -4.43
CA PRO A 159 14.42 -19.30 -4.10
C PRO A 159 14.98 -19.38 -2.66
N HIS A 160 15.15 -18.25 -1.98
CA HIS A 160 15.74 -18.13 -0.64
C HIS A 160 14.72 -18.24 0.50
N ALA A 161 13.49 -18.66 0.21
CA ALA A 161 12.49 -18.90 1.24
C ALA A 161 12.80 -20.18 2.00
N VAL A 162 12.84 -20.09 3.35
CA VAL A 162 13.19 -21.23 4.23
C VAL A 162 12.08 -21.51 5.21
N PRO A 163 11.47 -22.71 5.21
CA PRO A 163 10.45 -23.06 6.19
C PRO A 163 11.06 -23.17 7.59
N LEU A 164 10.46 -22.47 8.54
CA LEU A 164 10.77 -22.61 9.97
C LEU A 164 9.82 -23.57 10.66
N GLN A 165 8.70 -23.86 10.04
CA GLN A 165 7.63 -24.68 10.58
C GLN A 165 7.06 -25.59 9.52
N LEU A 166 6.57 -26.75 9.94
CA LEU A 166 5.75 -27.63 9.13
C LEU A 166 4.37 -27.78 9.76
N PRO A 167 3.28 -27.84 8.97
CA PRO A 167 1.94 -28.02 9.51
C PRO A 167 1.73 -29.43 10.06
N VAL A 168 1.00 -29.54 11.19
CA VAL A 168 0.51 -30.79 11.76
C VAL A 168 -0.95 -30.98 11.34
N GLY A 169 -1.16 -31.87 10.38
CA GLY A 169 -2.43 -31.99 9.67
C GLY A 169 -2.65 -30.88 8.66
N LEU A 170 -3.66 -31.01 7.86
CA LEU A 170 -4.16 -30.01 6.90
C LEU A 170 -5.69 -29.98 6.94
N GLU A 171 -6.28 -28.91 6.45
CA GLU A 171 -7.74 -28.75 6.40
C GLU A 171 -8.37 -28.88 7.80
N ASP A 172 -9.41 -29.71 7.93
CA ASP A 172 -10.08 -29.92 9.23
C ASP A 172 -9.19 -30.59 10.28
N GLU A 173 -8.16 -31.32 9.85
CA GLU A 173 -7.17 -31.99 10.73
C GLU A 173 -6.01 -31.06 11.12
N PHE A 174 -5.98 -29.79 10.65
CA PHE A 174 -4.94 -28.84 11.02
C PHE A 174 -5.06 -28.44 12.49
N THR A 175 -4.14 -28.94 13.31
CA THR A 175 -4.16 -28.74 14.77
C THR A 175 -2.95 -28.01 15.32
N GLY A 176 -1.89 -27.84 14.54
CA GLY A 176 -0.67 -27.25 15.05
C GLY A 176 0.45 -27.14 14.03
N VAL A 177 1.62 -26.81 14.53
CA VAL A 177 2.85 -26.68 13.74
C VAL A 177 4.04 -27.34 14.43
N VAL A 178 4.99 -27.85 13.64
CA VAL A 178 6.28 -28.31 14.16
C VAL A 178 7.32 -27.21 13.97
N ASP A 179 7.94 -26.75 15.05
CA ASP A 179 9.09 -25.84 15.06
C ASP A 179 10.37 -26.63 14.68
N LEU A 180 10.95 -26.32 13.53
CA LEU A 180 12.14 -27.00 13.00
C LEU A 180 13.42 -26.67 13.78
N ILE A 181 13.53 -25.46 14.34
CA ILE A 181 14.69 -25.07 15.14
C ILE A 181 14.63 -25.73 16.50
N GLY A 182 13.47 -25.68 17.16
CA GLY A 182 13.23 -26.26 18.47
C GLY A 182 12.95 -27.74 18.47
N GLN A 183 12.73 -28.39 17.33
CA GLN A 183 12.39 -29.81 17.15
C GLN A 183 11.22 -30.24 18.04
N ARG A 184 10.15 -29.47 18.09
CA ARG A 184 8.98 -29.71 18.93
C ARG A 184 7.68 -29.34 18.16
N ALA A 185 6.60 -30.02 18.51
CA ALA A 185 5.29 -29.70 18.01
C ALA A 185 4.59 -28.71 18.96
N LEU A 186 3.92 -27.73 18.40
CA LEU A 186 3.05 -26.80 19.07
C LEU A 186 1.61 -27.12 18.64
N ILE A 187 0.82 -27.69 19.56
CA ILE A 187 -0.53 -28.18 19.29
C ILE A 187 -1.57 -27.33 20.01
N TRP A 188 -2.55 -26.82 19.27
CA TRP A 188 -3.71 -26.11 19.83
C TRP A 188 -4.87 -27.07 19.95
N HIS A 189 -5.16 -27.50 21.19
CA HIS A 189 -6.34 -28.28 21.48
C HIS A 189 -7.55 -27.34 21.48
N GLY A 190 -8.38 -27.40 20.43
CA GLY A 190 -9.66 -26.68 20.41
C GLY A 190 -10.45 -27.01 21.68
N LYS A 191 -11.20 -26.04 22.24
CA LYS A 191 -12.15 -26.31 23.32
C LYS A 191 -13.01 -27.48 22.85
N ALA A 192 -12.85 -28.64 23.48
CA ALA A 192 -13.74 -29.76 23.28
C ALA A 192 -15.17 -29.23 23.56
N SER A 193 -16.03 -29.25 22.55
CA SER A 193 -17.45 -29.15 22.77
C SER A 193 -17.79 -30.18 23.86
N PRO A 194 -18.55 -29.85 24.90
CA PRO A 194 -18.85 -30.84 25.93
C PRO A 194 -19.38 -32.09 25.25
N LEU A 195 -18.66 -33.19 25.41
CA LEU A 195 -19.06 -34.51 24.95
C LEU A 195 -20.48 -34.77 25.47
N ILE A 196 -21.46 -34.64 24.58
CA ILE A 196 -22.75 -35.29 24.78
C ILE A 196 -22.44 -36.79 24.75
N GLY A 197 -22.66 -37.43 25.90
CA GLY A 197 -22.29 -38.79 26.14
C GLY A 197 -22.70 -39.75 25.03
N ARG A 198 -21.75 -40.59 24.63
CA ARG A 198 -22.05 -41.85 23.95
C ARG A 198 -23.01 -42.68 24.83
N THR A 199 -24.26 -42.61 24.52
CA THR A 199 -25.19 -43.68 24.91
C THR A 199 -25.56 -44.49 23.68
N GLU A 200 -25.44 -45.78 23.88
CA GLU A 200 -25.65 -46.86 22.92
C GLU A 200 -26.98 -46.83 22.19
N ARG A 201 -26.96 -47.35 21.00
CA ARG A 201 -28.03 -47.85 20.13
C ARG A 201 -29.41 -48.01 20.78
N GLY A 202 -30.43 -47.43 20.13
CA GLY A 202 -31.81 -47.93 20.27
C GLY A 202 -32.87 -46.99 19.75
N LYS A 203 -33.38 -47.29 18.54
CA LYS A 203 -34.74 -47.05 18.03
C LYS A 203 -35.31 -45.62 17.94
N ALA A 204 -35.55 -45.15 16.74
CA ALA A 204 -36.61 -44.19 16.44
C ALA A 204 -37.99 -44.80 16.81
N PRO A 205 -38.98 -44.03 17.22
CA PRO A 205 -40.00 -43.37 16.42
C PRO A 205 -40.68 -42.20 17.11
N PRO A 206 -41.89 -41.68 16.73
CA PRO A 206 -42.33 -41.06 15.50
C PRO A 206 -42.81 -39.60 15.74
N LEU A 207 -43.05 -38.90 14.66
CA LEU A 207 -43.74 -37.60 14.57
C LEU A 207 -45.15 -37.60 15.17
N ILE A 208 -45.48 -36.61 16.00
CA ILE A 208 -46.84 -36.04 16.08
C ILE A 208 -46.71 -34.56 16.53
N GLY A 209 -47.51 -33.73 15.90
CA GLY A 209 -47.58 -32.33 15.89
C GLY A 209 -48.36 -31.66 17.03
N GLY A 210 -48.47 -30.33 16.96
CA GLY A 210 -49.51 -29.56 17.58
C GLY A 210 -49.05 -28.43 18.49
N THR A 211 -49.03 -27.23 17.94
CA THR A 211 -49.69 -25.96 18.37
C THR A 211 -49.51 -25.37 19.76
N GLU A 212 -49.19 -24.06 19.68
CA GLU A 212 -49.67 -22.93 20.48
C GLU A 212 -49.13 -22.61 21.90
N GLY A 213 -48.53 -21.45 22.02
CA GLY A 213 -49.08 -20.32 22.78
C GLY A 213 -48.41 -19.96 24.10
N GLY A 214 -47.79 -18.80 24.17
CA GLY A 214 -48.03 -17.92 25.29
C GLY A 214 -46.88 -17.55 26.27
N LYS A 215 -46.45 -16.31 26.13
CA LYS A 215 -46.12 -15.32 27.19
C LYS A 215 -44.94 -15.52 28.18
N ALA A 216 -43.99 -14.58 28.11
CA ALA A 216 -43.19 -14.07 29.25
C ALA A 216 -44.08 -13.25 30.22
N PRO A 217 -43.60 -12.69 31.34
CA PRO A 217 -42.36 -12.49 32.07
C PRO A 217 -42.46 -12.70 33.60
N PRO A 218 -41.80 -11.99 34.58
CA PRO A 218 -40.62 -11.13 34.66
C PRO A 218 -39.64 -11.40 35.84
N LEU A 219 -38.49 -10.71 35.78
CA LEU A 219 -37.62 -10.06 36.80
C LEU A 219 -37.74 -10.29 38.33
N ILE A 220 -36.58 -10.15 38.94
CA ILE A 220 -36.17 -9.67 40.29
C ILE A 220 -35.31 -10.73 41.02
N GLY A 221 -34.04 -10.49 41.37
CA GLY A 221 -33.43 -9.56 42.26
C GLY A 221 -32.52 -10.25 43.24
N GLY A 222 -31.37 -9.68 43.52
CA GLY A 222 -30.86 -9.59 44.89
C GLY A 222 -29.71 -10.52 45.35
N THR A 223 -28.52 -9.96 45.44
CA THR A 223 -27.60 -9.70 46.59
C THR A 223 -26.74 -10.82 47.23
N GLU A 224 -25.48 -10.39 47.34
CA GLU A 224 -24.52 -10.62 48.47
C GLU A 224 -23.91 -12.02 48.70
N GLY A 225 -22.61 -12.19 48.57
CA GLY A 225 -21.61 -11.83 49.58
C GLY A 225 -20.89 -13.08 50.08
N GLY A 226 -19.57 -13.12 50.10
CA GLY A 226 -18.85 -14.12 50.87
C GLY A 226 -17.37 -14.32 50.48
N LYS A 227 -16.51 -13.68 51.26
CA LYS A 227 -15.04 -13.89 51.31
C LYS A 227 -14.66 -15.28 51.84
N ALA A 228 -13.55 -15.85 51.35
CA ALA A 228 -12.54 -16.52 52.19
C ALA A 228 -11.25 -16.81 51.42
N SER A 229 -10.14 -16.41 51.98
CA SER A 229 -8.74 -16.86 51.77
C SER A 229 -8.38 -17.85 52.91
N PRO A 230 -7.10 -18.32 53.01
CA PRO A 230 -6.17 -19.09 52.15
C PRO A 230 -5.65 -20.35 52.84
N LEU A 231 -4.79 -21.18 52.19
CA LEU A 231 -3.75 -22.00 52.85
C LEU A 231 -2.83 -22.68 51.80
N ILE A 232 -1.61 -22.29 51.75
CA ILE A 232 -0.25 -22.79 52.04
C ILE A 232 -0.02 -24.29 51.78
N GLY A 233 1.04 -24.59 51.05
CA GLY A 233 1.75 -25.87 51.09
C GLY A 233 2.51 -26.21 49.82
N GLY A 234 3.84 -25.99 49.86
CA GLY A 234 4.76 -26.23 48.74
C GLY A 234 5.30 -27.65 48.72
N THR A 235 5.98 -27.97 47.62
CA THR A 235 7.28 -28.69 47.63
C THR A 235 7.96 -28.58 46.26
N GLU A 236 9.29 -28.50 46.32
CA GLU A 236 10.25 -28.25 45.24
C GLU A 236 10.40 -29.40 44.25
N GLY A 237 10.76 -29.10 43.03
CA GLY A 237 11.24 -30.07 42.05
C GLY A 237 11.47 -29.51 40.66
N GLY A 238 12.73 -29.22 40.33
CA GLY A 238 13.29 -29.27 38.99
C GLY A 238 12.87 -28.15 38.00
N LYS A 239 13.63 -27.06 37.96
CA LYS A 239 13.52 -25.98 36.99
C LYS A 239 14.07 -26.38 35.61
N ALA A 240 13.20 -26.44 34.62
CA ALA A 240 13.56 -26.16 33.23
C ALA A 240 13.67 -24.63 33.05
N PRO A 241 14.54 -24.10 32.16
CA PRO A 241 14.71 -22.66 32.02
C PRO A 241 13.43 -22.01 31.48
N PRO A 242 13.08 -20.80 31.97
CA PRO A 242 11.80 -20.19 31.68
C PRO A 242 11.72 -19.70 30.20
N LEU A 243 10.64 -20.06 29.54
CA LEU A 243 10.09 -19.28 28.46
C LEU A 243 9.81 -17.87 29.01
N LEU A 244 10.37 -16.83 28.40
CA LEU A 244 10.30 -15.42 28.81
C LEU A 244 8.86 -15.03 29.16
N GLY A 245 8.71 -14.47 30.36
CA GLY A 245 7.46 -14.26 31.07
C GLY A 245 6.40 -13.48 30.31
N GLY A 246 5.25 -14.11 30.14
CA GLY A 246 4.00 -13.45 29.80
C GLY A 246 3.29 -13.00 31.07
N THR A 247 2.75 -11.80 31.05
CA THR A 247 1.77 -11.32 32.02
C THR A 247 0.49 -12.17 31.92
N GLU A 248 -0.04 -12.57 33.07
CA GLU A 248 -1.24 -13.38 33.26
C GLU A 248 -2.41 -12.99 32.35
N GLY A 249 -2.63 -13.79 31.30
CA GLY A 249 -3.80 -13.79 30.46
C GLY A 249 -4.15 -15.24 30.17
N SER A 250 -5.14 -15.72 30.84
CA SER A 250 -5.86 -17.02 30.80
C SER A 250 -5.44 -18.03 29.73
N GLY A 251 -4.72 -19.04 30.09
CA GLY A 251 -4.26 -20.25 29.44
C GLY A 251 -5.26 -21.18 28.71
N ALA A 252 -6.20 -20.68 27.95
CA ALA A 252 -7.12 -21.53 27.17
C ALA A 252 -6.77 -21.57 25.66
N ASP A 253 -5.92 -20.65 25.20
CA ASP A 253 -5.55 -20.50 23.79
C ASP A 253 -4.03 -20.70 23.52
N ASP A 254 -3.25 -21.10 24.54
CA ASP A 254 -1.82 -21.35 24.39
C ASP A 254 -1.57 -22.76 23.83
N PRO A 255 -0.58 -22.93 22.93
CA PRO A 255 -0.23 -24.24 22.41
C PRO A 255 0.38 -25.13 23.48
N VAL A 256 0.04 -26.40 23.43
CA VAL A 256 0.73 -27.43 24.20
C VAL A 256 1.99 -27.83 23.44
N VAL A 257 3.13 -27.87 24.14
CA VAL A 257 4.40 -28.33 23.58
C VAL A 257 4.45 -29.85 23.64
N GLU A 258 4.53 -30.50 22.49
CA GLU A 258 4.57 -31.95 22.35
C GLU A 258 5.82 -32.38 21.57
N PRO A 259 6.26 -33.64 21.74
CA PRO A 259 7.28 -34.21 20.85
C PRO A 259 6.78 -34.25 19.39
N VAL A 260 7.71 -34.19 18.44
CA VAL A 260 7.38 -34.34 17.01
C VAL A 260 6.63 -35.64 16.77
N PRO A 261 5.45 -35.61 16.13
CA PRO A 261 4.68 -36.81 15.81
C PRO A 261 5.51 -37.83 15.06
N ALA A 262 5.36 -39.12 15.37
CA ALA A 262 6.17 -40.18 14.80
C ALA A 262 6.08 -40.21 13.25
N SER A 263 4.90 -39.94 12.70
CA SER A 263 4.65 -39.86 11.24
C SER A 263 5.36 -38.70 10.54
N MET A 264 5.83 -37.69 11.27
CA MET A 264 6.48 -36.49 10.70
C MET A 264 7.99 -36.48 10.89
N ARG A 265 8.56 -37.41 11.66
CA ARG A 265 9.98 -37.35 12.06
C ARG A 265 10.95 -37.30 10.87
N GLU A 266 10.75 -38.12 9.85
CA GLU A 266 11.60 -38.11 8.64
C GLU A 266 11.48 -36.79 7.87
N ARG A 267 10.24 -36.32 7.66
CA ARG A 267 9.99 -35.05 6.99
C ARG A 267 10.57 -33.86 7.75
N VAL A 268 10.44 -33.86 9.08
CA VAL A 268 11.02 -32.83 9.96
C VAL A 268 12.54 -32.86 9.90
N ALA A 269 13.16 -34.06 9.94
CA ALA A 269 14.60 -34.19 9.84
C ALA A 269 15.12 -33.65 8.50
N SER A 270 14.52 -34.04 7.38
CA SER A 270 14.88 -33.54 6.05
C SER A 270 14.70 -32.03 5.90
N ALA A 271 13.58 -31.49 6.37
CA ALA A 271 13.33 -30.04 6.31
C ALA A 271 14.30 -29.26 7.18
N ARG A 272 14.66 -29.80 8.37
CA ARG A 272 15.67 -29.21 9.25
C ARG A 272 17.05 -29.18 8.60
N GLU A 273 17.45 -30.29 7.97
CA GLU A 273 18.72 -30.35 7.25
C GLU A 273 18.79 -29.26 6.15
N SER A 274 17.75 -29.15 5.32
CA SER A 274 17.67 -28.11 4.31
C SER A 274 17.71 -26.70 4.89
N LEU A 275 17.04 -26.47 6.03
CA LEU A 275 17.09 -25.20 6.75
C LEU A 275 18.49 -24.87 7.23
N LEU A 276 19.19 -25.85 7.84
CA LEU A 276 20.55 -25.67 8.34
C LEU A 276 21.53 -25.43 7.19
N ASP A 277 21.40 -26.13 6.07
CA ASP A 277 22.21 -25.91 4.86
C ASP A 277 22.06 -24.46 4.38
N ALA A 278 20.83 -24.00 4.19
CA ALA A 278 20.55 -22.62 3.75
C ALA A 278 21.12 -21.55 4.72
N ILE A 279 21.02 -21.78 6.03
CA ILE A 279 21.60 -20.86 7.03
C ILE A 279 23.12 -20.87 6.99
N CYS A 280 23.75 -22.06 6.90
CA CYS A 280 25.20 -22.21 6.85
C CYS A 280 25.81 -21.57 5.58
N GLU A 281 25.08 -21.53 4.46
CA GLU A 281 25.53 -20.81 3.25
C GLU A 281 25.66 -19.30 3.48
N THR A 282 24.98 -18.74 4.48
CA THR A 282 25.01 -17.32 4.80
C THR A 282 25.96 -16.95 5.95
N ASP A 283 26.48 -17.94 6.70
CA ASP A 283 27.33 -17.75 7.89
C ASP A 283 28.53 -18.70 7.91
N ASP A 284 29.72 -18.17 7.64
CA ASP A 284 30.98 -18.92 7.59
C ASP A 284 31.34 -19.61 8.90
N ALA A 285 30.92 -19.07 10.06
CA ALA A 285 31.21 -19.66 11.36
C ALA A 285 30.37 -20.95 11.59
N LEU A 286 29.09 -20.88 11.25
CA LEU A 286 28.20 -22.05 11.29
C LEU A 286 28.59 -23.11 10.26
N LEU A 287 28.97 -22.69 9.06
CA LEU A 287 29.47 -23.59 8.02
C LEU A 287 30.67 -24.37 8.50
N LYS A 288 31.67 -23.71 9.12
CA LYS A 288 32.85 -24.37 9.70
C LYS A 288 32.50 -25.36 10.79
N GLN A 289 31.58 -25.00 11.70
CA GLN A 289 31.11 -25.92 12.76
C GLN A 289 30.49 -27.19 12.16
N ARG A 290 29.64 -27.04 11.14
CA ARG A 290 28.98 -28.18 10.50
C ARG A 290 29.96 -29.07 9.73
N LEU A 291 30.95 -28.50 9.07
CA LEU A 291 32.00 -29.25 8.35
C LEU A 291 32.83 -30.15 9.27
N VAL A 292 32.99 -29.77 10.54
CA VAL A 292 33.65 -30.60 11.53
C VAL A 292 32.68 -31.52 12.32
N GLY A 293 31.43 -31.63 11.86
CA GLY A 293 30.40 -32.52 12.41
C GLY A 293 29.77 -32.03 13.72
N LEU A 294 29.92 -30.76 14.07
CA LEU A 294 29.28 -30.14 15.23
C LEU A 294 27.92 -29.54 14.81
N GLU A 295 26.85 -29.92 15.48
CA GLU A 295 25.55 -29.33 15.27
C GLU A 295 25.48 -27.95 15.99
N PRO A 296 25.12 -26.83 15.26
CA PRO A 296 24.96 -25.53 15.88
C PRO A 296 23.84 -25.53 16.91
N ASP A 297 24.00 -24.77 17.99
CA ASP A 297 22.94 -24.59 18.95
C ASP A 297 21.79 -23.72 18.42
N ALA A 298 20.59 -23.83 19.01
CA ALA A 298 19.42 -23.10 18.56
C ALA A 298 19.57 -21.57 18.68
N ALA A 299 20.44 -21.06 19.54
CA ALA A 299 20.68 -19.62 19.69
C ALA A 299 21.55 -19.11 18.53
N ALA A 300 22.60 -19.85 18.17
CA ALA A 300 23.44 -19.53 17.01
C ALA A 300 22.64 -19.59 15.70
N ILE A 301 21.80 -20.63 15.53
CA ILE A 301 20.91 -20.76 14.36
C ILE A 301 19.98 -19.52 14.25
N ARG A 302 19.36 -19.10 15.35
CA ARG A 302 18.46 -17.93 15.35
C ARG A 302 19.23 -16.64 15.07
N ALA A 303 20.42 -16.47 15.59
CA ALA A 303 21.23 -15.28 15.36
C ALA A 303 21.66 -15.17 13.88
N ALA A 304 22.13 -16.27 13.29
CA ALA A 304 22.50 -16.31 11.87
C ALA A 304 21.27 -16.09 10.95
N LEU A 305 20.15 -16.73 11.25
CA LEU A 305 18.90 -16.52 10.51
C LEU A 305 18.42 -15.07 10.60
N ARG A 306 18.50 -14.43 11.80
CA ARG A 306 18.21 -13.00 11.92
C ARG A 306 19.10 -12.16 11.02
N SER A 307 20.41 -12.37 11.08
CA SER A 307 21.38 -11.63 10.25
C SER A 307 21.09 -11.81 8.75
N ALA A 308 20.83 -13.06 8.34
CA ALA A 308 20.48 -13.37 6.95
C ALA A 308 19.14 -12.77 6.50
N THR A 309 18.14 -12.72 7.40
CA THR A 309 16.83 -12.11 7.11
C THR A 309 16.93 -10.60 6.96
N ILE A 310 17.65 -9.93 7.87
CA ILE A 310 17.89 -8.48 7.81
C ILE A 310 18.67 -8.11 6.54
N ALA A 311 19.66 -8.93 6.17
CA ALA A 311 20.42 -8.75 4.93
C ALA A 311 19.68 -9.14 3.64
N GLY A 312 18.41 -9.60 3.74
CA GLY A 312 17.61 -10.02 2.59
C GLY A 312 18.08 -11.31 1.91
N LYS A 313 19.01 -12.06 2.52
CA LYS A 313 19.57 -13.31 1.98
C LYS A 313 18.65 -14.51 2.19
N LEU A 314 17.89 -14.54 3.26
CA LEU A 314 16.92 -15.59 3.56
C LEU A 314 15.58 -14.99 3.94
N VAL A 315 14.50 -15.70 3.61
CA VAL A 315 13.13 -15.32 3.97
C VAL A 315 12.48 -16.43 4.77
N PRO A 316 12.28 -16.22 6.10
CA PRO A 316 11.61 -17.19 6.96
C PRO A 316 10.17 -17.43 6.54
N VAL A 317 9.75 -18.69 6.45
CA VAL A 317 8.37 -19.09 6.15
C VAL A 317 7.76 -19.77 7.37
N LEU A 318 6.63 -19.23 7.82
CA LEU A 318 5.80 -19.79 8.89
C LEU A 318 4.42 -20.15 8.34
N CYS A 319 3.65 -20.88 9.14
CA CYS A 319 2.33 -21.30 8.72
C CYS A 319 1.31 -21.30 9.86
N GLY A 320 0.01 -21.23 9.49
CA GLY A 320 -1.05 -21.22 10.48
C GLY A 320 -2.46 -21.08 9.93
N ALA A 321 -3.39 -20.81 10.86
CA ALA A 321 -4.80 -20.54 10.60
C ALA A 321 -5.29 -19.44 11.56
N SER A 322 -5.19 -18.20 11.14
CA SER A 322 -5.46 -17.02 11.99
C SER A 322 -6.89 -16.99 12.54
N ARG A 323 -7.88 -17.52 11.81
CA ARG A 323 -9.27 -17.63 12.28
C ARG A 323 -9.40 -18.57 13.49
N LYS A 324 -8.65 -19.70 13.48
CA LYS A 324 -8.54 -20.61 14.61
C LYS A 324 -7.47 -20.16 15.62
N ARG A 325 -6.75 -19.08 15.33
CA ARG A 325 -5.64 -18.52 16.11
C ARG A 325 -4.43 -19.45 16.24
N ILE A 326 -4.30 -20.44 15.37
CA ILE A 326 -3.18 -21.37 15.28
C ILE A 326 -2.01 -20.70 14.56
N GLY A 327 -0.80 -20.75 15.12
CA GLY A 327 0.43 -20.24 14.51
C GLY A 327 0.68 -18.73 14.69
N VAL A 328 -0.24 -17.97 15.30
CA VAL A 328 -0.11 -16.51 15.45
C VAL A 328 0.92 -16.11 16.49
N GLN A 329 1.00 -16.85 17.62
CA GLN A 329 2.02 -16.58 18.65
C GLN A 329 3.44 -16.85 18.11
N PRO A 330 3.73 -17.98 17.45
CA PRO A 330 5.00 -18.18 16.76
C PRO A 330 5.32 -17.12 15.69
N LEU A 331 4.31 -16.57 15.01
CA LEU A 331 4.51 -15.44 14.08
C LEU A 331 4.99 -14.19 14.85
N LEU A 332 4.38 -13.87 16.00
CA LEU A 332 4.83 -12.76 16.85
C LEU A 332 6.25 -12.98 17.38
N ASP A 333 6.59 -14.20 17.77
CA ASP A 333 7.95 -14.57 18.19
C ASP A 333 8.94 -14.37 17.02
N ALA A 334 8.59 -14.78 15.80
CA ALA A 334 9.41 -14.61 14.60
C ALA A 334 9.60 -13.13 14.25
N VAL A 335 8.56 -12.30 14.36
CA VAL A 335 8.64 -10.85 14.17
C VAL A 335 9.68 -10.24 15.11
N VAL A 336 9.63 -10.60 16.39
CA VAL A 336 10.60 -10.09 17.38
C VAL A 336 12.00 -10.64 17.11
N ALA A 337 12.12 -11.93 16.76
CA ALA A 337 13.39 -12.61 16.61
C ALA A 337 14.12 -12.24 15.32
N TYR A 338 13.43 -12.09 14.19
CA TYR A 338 14.05 -12.05 12.86
C TYR A 338 13.90 -10.73 12.11
N LEU A 339 12.84 -9.94 12.38
CA LEU A 339 12.71 -8.64 11.73
C LEU A 339 13.61 -7.58 12.42
N PRO A 340 14.08 -6.58 11.66
CA PRO A 340 15.00 -5.59 12.18
C PRO A 340 14.38 -4.73 13.30
N ALA A 341 15.21 -4.24 14.17
CA ALA A 341 14.94 -3.08 14.99
C ALA A 341 15.39 -1.82 14.23
N PRO A 342 14.91 -0.63 14.60
CA PRO A 342 15.37 0.62 13.97
C PRO A 342 16.89 0.80 13.98
N VAL A 343 17.56 0.34 15.03
CA VAL A 343 19.04 0.37 15.14
C VAL A 343 19.77 -0.55 14.14
N ASP A 344 19.08 -1.52 13.56
CA ASP A 344 19.63 -2.41 12.52
C ASP A 344 19.51 -1.78 11.12
N MET A 345 18.75 -0.68 10.98
CA MET A 345 18.50 -0.02 9.70
C MET A 345 19.62 0.95 9.36
N SER A 346 19.87 1.11 8.06
CA SER A 346 20.78 2.16 7.59
C SER A 346 20.21 3.55 7.90
N PRO A 347 21.07 4.57 8.13
CA PRO A 347 20.62 5.94 8.24
C PRO A 347 19.76 6.36 7.04
N VAL A 348 18.72 7.15 7.25
CA VAL A 348 17.96 7.68 6.14
C VAL A 348 18.75 8.76 5.41
N LEU A 349 18.66 8.75 4.08
CA LEU A 349 19.30 9.68 3.20
C LEU A 349 18.32 10.78 2.77
N GLY A 350 18.79 12.00 2.69
CA GLY A 350 18.06 13.13 2.16
C GLY A 350 18.99 14.18 1.57
N THR A 351 18.40 15.22 1.01
CA THR A 351 19.15 16.34 0.40
C THR A 351 18.91 17.64 1.15
N VAL A 352 19.78 18.61 0.97
CA VAL A 352 19.54 19.97 1.48
C VAL A 352 18.46 20.62 0.64
N PRO A 353 17.36 21.14 1.26
CA PRO A 353 16.29 21.80 0.49
C PRO A 353 16.81 22.98 -0.32
N SER A 354 16.38 23.07 -1.59
CA SER A 354 16.82 24.12 -2.51
C SER A 354 16.57 25.53 -2.00
N SER A 355 15.52 25.74 -1.17
CA SER A 355 15.19 27.01 -0.53
C SER A 355 16.24 27.51 0.48
N LYS A 356 17.01 26.58 1.09
CA LYS A 356 18.04 26.90 2.10
C LYS A 356 19.47 26.58 1.64
N ALA A 357 19.65 26.02 0.46
CA ALA A 357 20.98 25.71 -0.09
C ALA A 357 21.90 26.92 -0.25
N SER A 358 21.35 28.12 -0.46
CA SER A 358 22.12 29.35 -0.60
C SER A 358 22.60 29.96 0.75
N SER A 359 22.04 29.54 1.88
CA SER A 359 22.37 30.10 3.20
C SER A 359 23.36 29.26 4.01
N LEU A 360 23.54 27.96 3.68
CA LEU A 360 24.37 27.01 4.43
C LEU A 360 25.65 26.59 3.72
N ALA A 361 25.76 26.75 2.40
CA ALA A 361 26.93 26.34 1.65
C ALA A 361 27.74 27.53 1.16
N GLY A 362 28.99 27.63 1.59
CA GLY A 362 30.03 28.31 0.80
C GLY A 362 30.06 27.67 -0.58
N ARG A 363 29.82 28.48 -1.63
CA ARG A 363 29.75 28.07 -3.04
C ARG A 363 30.85 27.07 -3.41
N THR A 364 30.47 25.83 -3.65
CA THR A 364 31.21 24.93 -4.51
C THR A 364 30.54 24.96 -5.89
N GLU A 365 31.28 25.43 -6.87
CA GLU A 365 30.94 25.39 -8.30
C GLU A 365 30.92 23.92 -8.74
N GLY A 366 29.71 23.37 -8.91
CA GLY A 366 29.48 22.00 -9.41
C GLY A 366 28.28 21.39 -8.70
N GLY A 367 27.13 21.48 -9.33
CA GLY A 367 25.79 21.15 -8.77
C GLY A 367 25.58 19.66 -8.43
N THR A 368 26.29 19.15 -7.45
CA THR A 368 25.94 17.90 -6.78
C THR A 368 25.13 18.25 -5.55
N GLU A 369 23.90 17.76 -5.48
CA GLU A 369 23.07 17.86 -4.28
C GLU A 369 23.82 17.21 -3.12
N GLU A 370 23.99 17.95 -2.02
CA GLU A 370 24.65 17.45 -0.81
C GLU A 370 23.73 16.44 -0.14
N VAL A 371 24.15 15.17 -0.13
CA VAL A 371 23.41 14.09 0.55
C VAL A 371 23.70 14.16 2.05
N ILE A 372 22.65 14.20 2.84
CA ILE A 372 22.70 14.22 4.31
C ILE A 372 22.21 12.88 4.84
N GLU A 373 22.93 12.33 5.82
CA GLU A 373 22.53 11.13 6.54
C GLU A 373 21.88 11.47 7.90
N ARG A 374 20.81 10.76 8.27
CA ARG A 374 20.18 10.85 9.60
C ARG A 374 20.08 9.44 10.21
N PRO A 375 20.85 9.18 11.28
CA PRO A 375 20.75 7.93 12.03
C PRO A 375 19.47 7.89 12.86
N ASP A 376 18.96 6.69 13.13
CA ASP A 376 17.82 6.49 14.05
C ASP A 376 18.28 6.70 15.51
N ASP A 377 18.51 7.97 15.87
CA ASP A 377 19.00 8.41 17.18
C ASP A 377 18.12 9.56 17.70
N PRO A 378 17.52 9.43 18.89
CA PRO A 378 16.77 10.50 19.53
C PRO A 378 17.57 11.78 19.82
N ALA A 379 18.92 11.69 19.87
CA ALA A 379 19.79 12.85 20.09
C ALA A 379 20.15 13.61 18.80
N ALA A 380 19.89 13.02 17.63
CA ALA A 380 20.13 13.66 16.33
C ALA A 380 19.06 14.74 16.03
N PRO A 381 19.28 15.63 15.05
CA PRO A 381 18.23 16.55 14.60
C PRO A 381 16.99 15.81 14.09
N LEU A 382 15.81 16.42 14.32
CA LEU A 382 14.54 15.84 13.91
C LEU A 382 14.48 15.60 12.40
N CYS A 383 14.05 14.41 12.03
CA CYS A 383 13.63 14.05 10.68
C CYS A 383 12.45 13.07 10.77
N ALA A 384 11.33 13.41 10.16
CA ALA A 384 10.13 12.61 10.12
C ALA A 384 9.48 12.67 8.75
N ALA A 385 8.88 11.55 8.29
CA ALA A 385 8.11 11.50 7.05
C ALA A 385 6.62 11.49 7.34
N ALA A 386 5.86 12.37 6.69
CA ALA A 386 4.41 12.38 6.69
C ALA A 386 3.91 11.35 5.67
N PHE A 387 3.36 10.24 6.14
CA PHE A 387 2.92 9.15 5.26
C PHE A 387 1.40 9.04 5.10
N LYS A 388 0.64 9.74 5.93
CA LYS A 388 -0.82 9.74 5.85
C LYS A 388 -1.40 11.03 6.42
N ILE A 389 -2.35 11.59 5.70
CA ILE A 389 -3.15 12.74 6.14
C ILE A 389 -4.58 12.27 6.36
N VAL A 390 -5.19 12.69 7.45
CA VAL A 390 -6.60 12.39 7.74
C VAL A 390 -7.23 13.65 8.33
N THR A 391 -8.40 14.00 7.86
CA THR A 391 -9.18 15.07 8.47
C THR A 391 -10.19 14.50 9.45
N ASP A 392 -10.01 14.81 10.71
CA ASP A 392 -10.89 14.36 11.78
C ASP A 392 -11.91 15.44 12.13
N PRO A 393 -13.21 15.10 12.27
CA PRO A 393 -14.27 16.09 12.54
C PRO A 393 -14.08 16.88 13.84
N HIS A 394 -13.34 16.33 14.82
CA HIS A 394 -13.19 16.91 16.15
C HIS A 394 -11.86 17.63 16.37
N VAL A 395 -10.78 17.17 15.75
CA VAL A 395 -9.43 17.71 15.93
C VAL A 395 -8.87 18.37 14.68
N GLY A 396 -9.56 18.24 13.56
CA GLY A 396 -9.14 18.79 12.27
C GLY A 396 -8.06 17.94 11.59
N HIS A 397 -7.09 18.61 11.00
CA HIS A 397 -6.02 17.97 10.22
C HIS A 397 -5.06 17.16 11.10
N LEU A 398 -4.96 15.85 10.82
CA LEU A 398 -4.06 14.90 11.48
C LEU A 398 -3.00 14.46 10.48
N THR A 399 -1.75 14.82 10.73
CA THR A 399 -0.59 14.41 9.95
C THR A 399 0.07 13.21 10.61
N TRP A 400 -0.05 12.02 10.02
CA TRP A 400 0.61 10.83 10.51
C TRP A 400 2.06 10.83 10.04
N VAL A 401 2.97 10.66 11.00
CA VAL A 401 4.41 10.69 10.73
C VAL A 401 5.10 9.48 11.33
N ARG A 402 6.13 9.00 10.62
CA ARG A 402 7.20 8.20 11.19
C ARG A 402 8.37 9.11 11.52
N VAL A 403 8.87 9.04 12.74
CA VAL A 403 10.08 9.74 13.16
C VAL A 403 11.28 8.85 12.88
N PHE A 404 12.19 9.28 12.01
CA PHE A 404 13.42 8.57 11.70
C PHE A 404 14.57 8.98 12.63
N SER A 405 14.63 10.26 13.00
CA SER A 405 15.68 10.76 13.93
C SER A 405 15.14 11.87 14.80
N GLY A 406 15.87 12.12 15.90
CA GLY A 406 15.58 13.25 16.79
C GLY A 406 14.39 13.02 17.72
N HIS A 407 13.96 14.10 18.33
CA HIS A 407 12.77 14.15 19.18
C HIS A 407 12.07 15.51 19.03
N LEU A 408 10.78 15.56 19.37
CA LEU A 408 9.97 16.77 19.36
C LEU A 408 8.97 16.75 20.51
N LYS A 409 8.79 17.88 21.17
CA LYS A 409 7.78 18.07 22.22
C LYS A 409 6.60 18.86 21.70
N VAL A 410 5.45 18.68 22.33
CA VAL A 410 4.27 19.51 22.08
C VAL A 410 4.62 20.98 22.29
N GLY A 411 4.28 21.80 21.29
CA GLY A 411 4.55 23.22 21.29
C GLY A 411 5.83 23.67 20.59
N GLU A 412 6.69 22.75 20.20
CA GLU A 412 7.87 23.03 19.37
C GLU A 412 7.49 23.15 17.88
N THR A 413 8.42 23.68 17.09
CA THR A 413 8.22 23.99 15.67
C THR A 413 8.89 22.93 14.79
N VAL A 414 8.22 22.55 13.71
CA VAL A 414 8.77 21.73 12.62
C VAL A 414 8.83 22.55 11.35
N TYR A 415 9.78 22.25 10.49
CA TYR A 415 9.93 22.84 9.18
C TYR A 415 9.51 21.84 8.10
N ASN A 416 8.70 22.31 7.16
CA ASN A 416 8.30 21.57 5.96
C ASN A 416 9.08 22.11 4.76
N PRO A 417 10.11 21.42 4.25
CA PRO A 417 10.97 21.91 3.15
C PRO A 417 10.21 22.18 1.86
N ARG A 418 9.29 21.27 1.46
CA ARG A 418 8.51 21.43 0.22
C ARG A 418 7.64 22.68 0.24
N ALA A 419 6.98 22.94 1.37
CA ALA A 419 6.10 24.11 1.51
C ALA A 419 6.86 25.38 1.90
N ASP A 420 8.11 25.28 2.32
CA ASP A 420 8.96 26.33 2.88
C ASP A 420 8.29 27.07 4.06
N VAL A 421 7.69 26.29 4.99
CA VAL A 421 6.92 26.82 6.11
C VAL A 421 7.35 26.17 7.42
N GLU A 422 7.44 26.98 8.48
CA GLU A 422 7.60 26.52 9.85
C GLU A 422 6.23 26.49 10.54
N GLU A 423 5.88 25.33 11.14
CA GLU A 423 4.59 25.16 11.83
C GLU A 423 4.78 24.61 13.23
N ARG A 424 3.93 25.09 14.15
CA ARG A 424 3.97 24.67 15.53
C ARG A 424 3.10 23.45 15.78
N VAL A 425 3.68 22.39 16.36
CA VAL A 425 2.94 21.18 16.74
C VAL A 425 2.10 21.44 17.99
N GLY A 426 0.78 21.42 17.82
CA GLY A 426 -0.17 21.69 18.90
C GLY A 426 -0.41 20.51 19.82
N ARG A 427 -0.51 19.30 19.27
CA ARG A 427 -0.72 18.03 19.99
C ARG A 427 -0.06 16.89 19.25
N ILE A 428 0.30 15.83 20.00
CA ILE A 428 0.86 14.60 19.48
C ILE A 428 -0.01 13.45 19.99
N TYR A 429 -0.43 12.55 19.08
CA TYR A 429 -1.24 11.39 19.40
C TYR A 429 -0.54 10.10 18.98
N ARG A 430 -0.46 9.14 19.88
CA ARG A 430 -0.20 7.74 19.52
C ARG A 430 -1.54 7.12 19.15
N MET A 431 -1.60 6.57 17.96
CA MET A 431 -2.85 6.05 17.42
C MET A 431 -3.00 4.55 17.68
N HIS A 432 -4.22 4.13 17.90
CA HIS A 432 -4.62 2.74 18.03
C HIS A 432 -5.89 2.53 17.20
N SER A 433 -5.71 2.34 15.88
CA SER A 433 -6.79 2.44 14.91
C SER A 433 -7.45 3.84 15.02
N ASN A 434 -8.71 3.96 15.41
CA ASN A 434 -9.43 5.23 15.61
C ASN A 434 -9.32 5.83 17.04
N ARG A 435 -8.69 5.12 17.99
CA ARG A 435 -8.49 5.61 19.35
C ARG A 435 -7.19 6.38 19.46
N ARG A 436 -7.22 7.49 20.20
CA ARG A 436 -6.11 8.43 20.36
C ARG A 436 -5.60 8.41 21.79
N GLU A 437 -4.30 8.24 21.97
CA GLU A 437 -3.61 8.42 23.25
C GLU A 437 -2.73 9.67 23.10
N GLN A 438 -3.04 10.74 23.84
CA GLN A 438 -2.23 11.95 23.79
C GLN A 438 -0.90 11.71 24.50
N VAL A 439 0.20 12.12 23.85
CA VAL A 439 1.55 12.06 24.40
C VAL A 439 2.18 13.45 24.38
N ASP A 440 3.13 13.69 25.27
CA ASP A 440 3.76 15.00 25.41
C ASP A 440 4.94 15.22 24.46
N HIS A 441 5.49 14.14 23.91
CA HIS A 441 6.61 14.15 22.99
C HIS A 441 6.59 12.93 22.07
N MET A 442 7.35 13.02 20.98
CA MET A 442 7.71 11.92 20.07
C MET A 442 9.23 11.86 19.95
N ALA A 443 9.75 10.68 19.62
CA ALA A 443 11.18 10.44 19.41
C ALA A 443 11.40 9.48 18.24
N ALA A 444 12.65 9.33 17.83
CA ALA A 444 13.09 8.39 16.82
C ALA A 444 12.39 7.03 16.97
N SER A 445 11.95 6.43 15.86
CA SER A 445 11.16 5.19 15.78
C SER A 445 9.71 5.27 16.30
N ASP A 446 9.18 6.44 16.59
CA ASP A 446 7.75 6.59 16.86
C ASP A 446 6.94 6.72 15.55
N VAL A 447 5.74 6.14 15.59
CA VAL A 447 4.68 6.36 14.60
C VAL A 447 3.54 7.07 15.31
N VAL A 448 3.31 8.34 14.97
CA VAL A 448 2.38 9.23 15.68
C VAL A 448 1.60 10.12 14.71
N ALA A 449 0.53 10.73 15.21
CA ALA A 449 -0.24 11.72 14.47
C ALA A 449 -0.07 13.10 15.11
N LEU A 450 0.25 14.10 14.29
CA LEU A 450 0.46 15.49 14.70
C LEU A 450 -0.78 16.33 14.40
N VAL A 451 -1.08 17.26 15.30
CA VAL A 451 -2.10 18.30 15.11
C VAL A 451 -1.42 19.66 15.12
N GLY A 452 -1.76 20.51 14.16
CA GLY A 452 -1.20 21.85 14.01
C GLY A 452 -0.35 22.03 12.77
N VAL A 453 0.08 20.94 12.13
CA VAL A 453 0.80 20.94 10.85
C VAL A 453 -0.24 20.87 9.74
N LYS A 454 -0.46 21.98 9.02
CA LYS A 454 -1.52 22.12 8.00
C LYS A 454 -1.00 22.13 6.58
N SER A 455 0.27 22.48 6.39
CA SER A 455 0.92 22.55 5.09
C SER A 455 1.34 21.18 4.55
N ALA A 456 1.41 20.18 5.45
CA ALA A 456 1.90 18.86 5.09
C ALA A 456 0.92 18.11 4.20
N ILE A 457 1.46 17.46 3.18
CA ILE A 457 0.80 16.46 2.36
C ILE A 457 1.49 15.10 2.54
N THR A 458 0.86 14.05 2.05
CA THR A 458 1.46 12.71 2.07
C THR A 458 2.75 12.69 1.24
N GLY A 459 3.85 12.25 1.85
CA GLY A 459 5.19 12.23 1.25
C GLY A 459 6.10 13.37 1.72
N ASP A 460 5.58 14.36 2.44
CA ASP A 460 6.39 15.48 2.94
C ASP A 460 7.34 15.05 4.05
N THR A 461 8.49 15.72 4.10
CA THR A 461 9.43 15.67 5.22
C THR A 461 9.09 16.76 6.24
N LEU A 462 9.13 16.42 7.51
CA LEU A 462 9.07 17.37 8.62
C LEU A 462 10.38 17.26 9.41
N CYS A 463 11.11 18.36 9.50
CA CYS A 463 12.46 18.36 10.10
C CYS A 463 12.70 19.51 11.05
N ASP A 464 13.88 19.50 11.70
CA ASP A 464 14.38 20.59 12.51
C ASP A 464 14.65 21.81 11.63
N PRO A 465 14.09 22.99 11.94
CA PRO A 465 14.35 24.24 11.19
C PRO A 465 15.84 24.63 11.11
N ALA A 466 16.63 24.26 12.12
CA ALA A 466 18.06 24.57 12.19
C ALA A 466 18.90 23.59 11.35
N HIS A 467 18.40 22.38 11.07
CA HIS A 467 19.10 21.34 10.36
C HIS A 467 18.19 20.74 9.27
N PRO A 468 17.82 21.53 8.26
CA PRO A 468 16.84 21.11 7.25
C PRO A 468 17.35 19.93 6.42
N ILE A 469 16.44 19.01 6.15
CA ILE A 469 16.65 17.84 5.28
C ILE A 469 15.36 17.58 4.52
N GLU A 470 15.46 17.15 3.27
CA GLU A 470 14.35 16.70 2.45
C GLU A 470 14.61 15.25 2.03
N LEU A 471 13.73 14.34 2.44
CA LEU A 471 13.78 12.94 2.04
C LEU A 471 13.24 12.80 0.62
N GLU A 472 13.59 11.72 -0.05
CA GLU A 472 13.05 11.40 -1.36
C GLU A 472 11.52 11.33 -1.33
N THR A 473 10.87 12.08 -2.21
CA THR A 473 9.41 12.12 -2.31
C THR A 473 8.83 10.85 -2.93
N PHE A 474 7.61 10.48 -2.53
CA PHE A 474 6.89 9.35 -3.11
C PHE A 474 6.46 9.66 -4.54
N LYS A 475 6.76 8.75 -5.47
CA LYS A 475 6.14 8.77 -6.79
C LYS A 475 4.88 7.92 -6.75
N PHE A 476 3.73 8.58 -6.80
CA PHE A 476 2.45 7.88 -6.88
C PHE A 476 2.10 7.56 -8.33
N PRO A 477 1.43 6.42 -8.59
CA PRO A 477 0.92 6.12 -9.91
C PRO A 477 -0.16 7.14 -10.31
N GLU A 478 -0.22 7.48 -11.59
CA GLU A 478 -1.25 8.37 -12.10
C GLU A 478 -2.61 7.67 -12.15
N PRO A 479 -3.71 8.39 -11.83
CA PRO A 479 -5.06 7.83 -11.91
C PRO A 479 -5.45 7.51 -13.35
N VAL A 480 -6.18 6.39 -13.53
CA VAL A 480 -6.52 5.85 -14.86
C VAL A 480 -7.97 6.05 -15.26
N ILE A 481 -8.89 6.22 -14.32
CA ILE A 481 -10.30 6.46 -14.57
C ILE A 481 -10.76 7.75 -13.90
N ALA A 482 -11.80 8.37 -14.46
CA ALA A 482 -12.39 9.59 -13.89
C ALA A 482 -13.91 9.54 -13.93
N VAL A 483 -14.54 10.18 -12.95
CA VAL A 483 -15.99 10.45 -12.91
C VAL A 483 -16.22 11.95 -12.91
N ALA A 484 -17.30 12.39 -13.54
CA ALA A 484 -17.76 13.76 -13.41
C ALA A 484 -18.76 13.86 -12.26
N LEU A 485 -18.55 14.83 -11.38
CA LEU A 485 -19.37 15.12 -10.22
C LEU A 485 -20.08 16.47 -10.44
N ALA A 486 -21.40 16.47 -10.45
CA ALA A 486 -22.18 17.68 -10.58
C ALA A 486 -23.07 17.88 -9.33
N ALA A 487 -23.14 19.11 -8.87
CA ALA A 487 -24.04 19.51 -7.80
C ALA A 487 -25.35 20.06 -8.38
N THR A 488 -26.39 20.11 -7.55
CA THR A 488 -27.71 20.58 -7.96
C THR A 488 -27.87 22.10 -7.87
N SER A 489 -27.01 22.77 -7.09
CA SER A 489 -27.01 24.21 -6.90
C SER A 489 -25.58 24.78 -6.81
N ARG A 490 -25.44 26.10 -6.98
CA ARG A 490 -24.12 26.78 -6.86
C ARG A 490 -23.49 26.64 -5.47
N ASP A 491 -24.30 26.71 -4.41
CA ASP A 491 -23.82 26.57 -3.04
C ASP A 491 -23.34 25.15 -2.75
N GLU A 492 -24.05 24.15 -3.30
CA GLU A 492 -23.60 22.76 -3.24
C GLU A 492 -22.34 22.51 -4.08
N GLN A 493 -22.18 23.20 -5.21
CA GLN A 493 -20.98 23.10 -6.04
C GLN A 493 -19.73 23.58 -5.29
N GLU A 494 -19.84 24.68 -4.54
CA GLU A 494 -18.70 25.16 -3.76
C GLU A 494 -18.37 24.23 -2.59
N LYS A 495 -19.39 23.67 -1.94
CA LYS A 495 -19.21 22.64 -0.90
C LYS A 495 -18.58 21.38 -1.49
N LEU A 496 -19.05 20.92 -2.65
CA LEU A 496 -18.50 19.75 -3.35
C LEU A 496 -17.03 19.96 -3.67
N ARG A 497 -16.65 21.10 -4.24
CA ARG A 497 -15.26 21.42 -4.54
C ARG A 497 -14.37 21.38 -3.31
N ARG A 498 -14.80 21.98 -2.19
CA ARG A 498 -14.04 21.95 -0.93
C ARG A 498 -13.88 20.52 -0.41
N ALA A 499 -14.94 19.72 -0.46
CA ALA A 499 -14.90 18.33 -0.02
C ALA A 499 -13.99 17.47 -0.92
N VAL A 500 -14.06 17.65 -2.23
CA VAL A 500 -13.18 16.96 -3.19
C VAL A 500 -11.73 17.38 -2.99
N THR A 501 -11.44 18.68 -2.82
CA THR A 501 -10.09 19.17 -2.52
C THR A 501 -9.54 18.52 -1.24
N GLN A 502 -10.38 18.35 -0.22
CA GLN A 502 -10.00 17.70 1.02
C GLN A 502 -9.70 16.22 0.82
N LEU A 503 -10.52 15.49 0.05
CA LEU A 503 -10.26 14.09 -0.29
C LEU A 503 -8.94 13.93 -1.05
N CYS A 504 -8.65 14.81 -2.02
CA CYS A 504 -7.38 14.80 -2.76
C CYS A 504 -6.16 15.14 -1.87
N ALA A 505 -6.33 15.96 -0.83
CA ALA A 505 -5.27 16.23 0.13
C ALA A 505 -4.96 15.01 1.02
N GLU A 506 -5.95 14.16 1.30
CA GLU A 506 -5.79 12.92 2.07
C GLU A 506 -5.23 11.79 1.21
N ASP A 507 -5.63 11.73 -0.06
CA ASP A 507 -5.21 10.70 -1.02
C ASP A 507 -4.60 11.32 -2.27
N PRO A 508 -3.28 11.27 -2.43
CA PRO A 508 -2.58 11.87 -3.57
C PRO A 508 -2.85 11.17 -4.92
N THR A 509 -3.50 10.01 -4.93
CA THR A 509 -3.92 9.32 -6.15
C THR A 509 -5.33 9.72 -6.60
N LEU A 510 -6.03 10.55 -5.82
CA LEU A 510 -7.21 11.25 -6.25
C LEU A 510 -6.81 12.60 -6.84
N ILE A 511 -7.15 12.85 -8.10
CA ILE A 511 -6.89 14.12 -8.76
C ILE A 511 -8.22 14.74 -9.17
N SER A 512 -8.47 15.96 -8.74
CA SER A 512 -9.65 16.71 -9.19
C SER A 512 -9.30 17.79 -10.18
N HIS A 513 -10.19 18.01 -11.14
CA HIS A 513 -10.15 19.11 -12.06
C HIS A 513 -11.55 19.73 -12.18
N PHE A 514 -11.63 21.04 -11.98
CA PHE A 514 -12.87 21.78 -12.18
C PHE A 514 -12.91 22.37 -13.59
N ASP A 515 -13.94 22.02 -14.34
CA ASP A 515 -14.22 22.62 -15.64
C ASP A 515 -15.16 23.83 -15.46
N PRO A 516 -14.67 25.06 -15.64
CA PRO A 516 -15.50 26.26 -15.49
C PRO A 516 -16.57 26.41 -16.57
N GLU A 517 -16.43 25.76 -17.74
CA GLU A 517 -17.40 25.83 -18.85
C GLU A 517 -18.61 24.93 -18.59
N THR A 518 -18.38 23.71 -18.10
CA THR A 518 -19.44 22.76 -17.78
C THR A 518 -19.96 22.88 -16.35
N GLY A 519 -19.17 23.51 -15.45
CA GLY A 519 -19.46 23.58 -14.03
C GLY A 519 -19.32 22.24 -13.30
N GLU A 520 -18.75 21.23 -13.96
CA GLU A 520 -18.52 19.90 -13.40
C GLU A 520 -17.15 19.82 -12.72
N GLU A 521 -17.11 19.13 -11.61
CA GLU A 521 -15.88 18.69 -10.95
C GLU A 521 -15.59 17.28 -11.43
N THR A 522 -14.45 17.05 -12.05
CA THR A 522 -14.01 15.69 -12.40
C THR A 522 -13.10 15.17 -11.30
N LEU A 523 -13.34 13.93 -10.88
CA LEU A 523 -12.51 13.22 -9.91
C LEU A 523 -11.93 11.99 -10.60
N ALA A 524 -10.61 11.94 -10.69
CA ALA A 524 -9.85 10.82 -11.22
C ALA A 524 -9.28 9.97 -10.08
N GLY A 525 -9.23 8.65 -10.28
CA GLY A 525 -8.76 7.69 -9.28
C GLY A 525 -8.18 6.43 -9.92
N MET A 526 -7.67 5.52 -9.10
CA MET A 526 -6.97 4.31 -9.53
C MET A 526 -7.90 3.22 -10.08
N GLY A 527 -9.17 3.20 -9.68
CA GLY A 527 -10.14 2.20 -10.12
C GLY A 527 -11.58 2.58 -9.77
N GLU A 528 -12.53 1.75 -10.22
CA GLU A 528 -13.96 1.97 -9.98
C GLU A 528 -14.28 1.97 -8.48
N LEU A 529 -13.75 0.98 -7.74
CA LEU A 529 -13.98 0.89 -6.31
C LEU A 529 -13.40 2.09 -5.55
N HIS A 530 -12.24 2.60 -5.97
CA HIS A 530 -11.63 3.79 -5.40
C HIS A 530 -12.55 5.01 -5.54
N LEU A 531 -13.09 5.24 -6.75
CA LEU A 531 -14.02 6.35 -7.01
C LEU A 531 -15.37 6.17 -6.30
N GLU A 532 -15.90 4.95 -6.25
CA GLU A 532 -17.11 4.66 -5.48
C GLU A 532 -16.95 5.03 -4.00
N ILE A 533 -15.82 4.66 -3.41
CA ILE A 533 -15.53 4.98 -2.00
C ILE A 533 -15.39 6.49 -1.81
N ALA A 534 -14.70 7.19 -2.72
CA ALA A 534 -14.59 8.64 -2.66
C ALA A 534 -15.97 9.32 -2.71
N VAL A 535 -16.88 8.85 -3.59
CA VAL A 535 -18.26 9.34 -3.69
C VAL A 535 -19.08 9.00 -2.43
N ASP A 536 -18.93 7.80 -1.87
CA ASP A 536 -19.57 7.42 -0.62
C ASP A 536 -19.09 8.25 0.57
N ARG A 537 -17.82 8.62 0.60
CA ARG A 537 -17.27 9.55 1.61
C ARG A 537 -17.87 10.95 1.45
N LEU A 538 -18.08 11.45 0.23
CA LEU A 538 -18.79 12.72 0.00
C LEU A 538 -20.21 12.69 0.61
N ARG A 539 -20.90 11.56 0.54
CA ARG A 539 -22.24 11.38 1.11
C ARG A 539 -22.22 11.28 2.63
N THR A 540 -21.34 10.46 3.18
CA THR A 540 -21.34 10.11 4.62
C THR A 540 -20.62 11.16 5.47
N GLU A 541 -19.46 11.66 5.04
CA GLU A 541 -18.65 12.58 5.82
C GLU A 541 -19.04 14.05 5.57
N PHE A 542 -19.38 14.40 4.31
CA PHE A 542 -19.66 15.79 3.93
C PHE A 542 -21.15 16.08 3.72
N SER A 543 -22.02 15.05 3.78
CA SER A 543 -23.46 15.17 3.53
C SER A 543 -23.77 15.77 2.14
N ILE A 544 -22.95 15.45 1.13
CA ILE A 544 -23.10 15.88 -0.25
C ILE A 544 -23.49 14.68 -1.12
N VAL A 545 -24.57 14.79 -1.89
CA VAL A 545 -25.01 13.75 -2.83
C VAL A 545 -24.77 14.26 -4.25
N PRO A 546 -23.57 14.08 -4.82
CA PRO A 546 -23.29 14.56 -6.16
C PRO A 546 -24.04 13.71 -7.20
N ARG A 547 -24.39 14.32 -8.31
CA ARG A 547 -24.78 13.58 -9.50
C ARG A 547 -23.52 13.03 -10.15
N VAL A 548 -23.39 11.72 -10.22
CA VAL A 548 -22.23 11.03 -10.78
C VAL A 548 -22.55 10.60 -12.20
N SER A 549 -21.73 10.97 -13.16
CA SER A 549 -21.73 10.37 -14.49
C SER A 549 -20.87 9.12 -14.54
N PRO A 550 -21.08 8.21 -15.53
CA PRO A 550 -20.24 7.03 -15.68
C PRO A 550 -18.74 7.38 -15.73
N PRO A 551 -17.85 6.51 -15.23
CA PRO A 551 -16.42 6.73 -15.28
C PRO A 551 -15.95 7.05 -16.70
N GLN A 552 -15.11 8.07 -16.86
CA GLN A 552 -14.52 8.42 -18.15
C GLN A 552 -13.12 7.82 -18.25
N VAL A 553 -12.75 7.37 -19.45
CA VAL A 553 -11.40 6.87 -19.74
C VAL A 553 -10.46 8.05 -19.90
N SER A 554 -9.36 8.06 -19.17
CA SER A 554 -8.29 9.05 -19.33
C SER A 554 -7.41 8.66 -20.50
N TYR A 555 -7.79 9.14 -21.69
CA TYR A 555 -6.94 9.03 -22.86
C TYR A 555 -5.72 9.93 -22.73
N ARG A 556 -4.66 9.61 -23.46
CA ARG A 556 -3.47 10.44 -23.64
C ARG A 556 -3.28 10.75 -25.12
N GLU A 557 -2.57 11.83 -25.40
CA GLU A 557 -2.14 12.15 -26.75
C GLU A 557 -0.64 11.84 -26.87
N THR A 558 -0.21 11.45 -28.07
CA THR A 558 1.20 11.30 -28.41
C THR A 558 1.42 11.53 -29.89
N MET A 559 2.60 11.29 -30.40
CA MET A 559 2.97 11.44 -31.81
C MET A 559 3.78 10.25 -32.27
N ARG A 560 3.75 9.99 -33.58
CA ARG A 560 4.42 8.84 -34.19
C ARG A 560 5.69 9.22 -34.97
N GLN A 561 5.96 10.49 -35.19
CA GLN A 561 7.05 10.96 -36.03
C GLN A 561 7.77 12.17 -35.44
N THR A 562 9.08 12.21 -35.59
CA THR A 562 9.89 13.39 -35.25
C THR A 562 9.57 14.56 -36.16
N THR A 563 9.51 15.75 -35.61
CA THR A 563 9.28 16.97 -36.37
C THR A 563 10.05 18.17 -35.81
N GLU A 564 10.48 19.06 -36.71
CA GLU A 564 11.06 20.34 -36.33
C GLU A 564 10.10 21.47 -36.73
N VAL A 565 9.93 22.41 -35.82
CA VAL A 565 8.98 23.52 -36.00
C VAL A 565 9.55 24.84 -35.52
N THR A 566 9.00 25.90 -36.07
CA THR A 566 9.25 27.29 -35.66
C THR A 566 8.00 27.88 -35.05
N GLY A 567 7.99 28.16 -33.74
CA GLY A 567 6.92 28.92 -33.10
C GLY A 567 7.22 30.41 -33.14
N THR A 568 6.27 31.20 -33.64
CA THR A 568 6.42 32.65 -33.74
C THR A 568 5.28 33.32 -33.00
N TYR A 569 5.60 34.18 -32.05
CA TYR A 569 4.65 35.11 -31.46
C TYR A 569 5.07 36.55 -31.79
N LYS A 570 4.19 37.23 -32.51
CA LYS A 570 4.39 38.65 -32.88
C LYS A 570 3.07 39.39 -32.70
N LYS A 571 3.08 40.41 -31.86
CA LYS A 571 1.89 41.25 -31.64
C LYS A 571 2.34 42.71 -31.49
N GLN A 572 1.67 43.61 -32.20
CA GLN A 572 1.93 45.06 -32.13
C GLN A 572 0.65 45.75 -31.68
N THR A 573 0.64 46.29 -30.48
CA THR A 573 -0.49 47.06 -29.93
C THR A 573 0.08 48.35 -29.38
N GLY A 574 -0.10 49.45 -30.08
CA GLY A 574 0.17 50.85 -29.74
C GLY A 574 1.09 51.12 -28.54
N GLY A 575 2.41 50.94 -28.66
CA GLY A 575 3.40 51.09 -27.61
C GLY A 575 4.56 50.08 -27.82
N HIS A 576 4.91 49.30 -26.79
CA HIS A 576 5.93 48.23 -26.93
C HIS A 576 5.34 47.07 -27.75
N GLY A 577 6.14 46.55 -28.66
CA GLY A 577 5.82 45.34 -29.43
C GLY A 577 6.07 44.05 -28.60
N HIS A 578 5.50 42.94 -29.07
CA HIS A 578 5.80 41.60 -28.54
C HIS A 578 6.44 40.77 -29.64
N PHE A 579 7.60 40.19 -29.36
CA PHE A 579 8.32 39.40 -30.36
C PHE A 579 9.07 38.22 -29.70
N ALA A 580 8.72 37.01 -30.13
CA ALA A 580 9.45 35.82 -29.77
C ALA A 580 9.40 34.78 -30.88
N VAL A 581 10.54 34.15 -31.18
CA VAL A 581 10.62 33.00 -32.07
C VAL A 581 11.38 31.90 -31.37
N VAL A 582 10.86 30.67 -31.38
CA VAL A 582 11.49 29.48 -30.85
C VAL A 582 11.57 28.38 -31.90
N TYR A 583 12.68 27.65 -31.90
CA TYR A 583 12.90 26.48 -32.74
C TYR A 583 12.88 25.25 -31.85
N LEU A 584 11.94 24.35 -32.10
CA LEU A 584 11.79 23.11 -31.35
C LEU A 584 11.92 21.91 -32.29
N ARG A 585 12.62 20.88 -31.80
CA ARG A 585 12.53 19.51 -32.31
C ARG A 585 11.68 18.73 -31.31
N VAL A 586 10.71 17.99 -31.81
CA VAL A 586 9.86 17.15 -30.97
C VAL A 586 9.87 15.74 -31.53
N GLU A 587 10.16 14.79 -30.66
CA GLU A 587 10.40 13.37 -30.97
C GLU A 587 9.53 12.48 -30.10
N PRO A 588 8.98 11.37 -30.65
CA PRO A 588 8.32 10.36 -29.82
C PRO A 588 9.33 9.62 -28.93
N LEU A 589 8.90 9.28 -27.73
CA LEU A 589 9.61 8.44 -26.78
C LEU A 589 8.95 7.07 -26.66
N GLU A 590 9.57 6.14 -25.96
CA GLU A 590 8.93 4.87 -25.62
C GLU A 590 7.80 5.07 -24.60
N HIS A 591 6.84 4.14 -24.59
CA HIS A 591 5.69 4.26 -23.70
C HIS A 591 6.12 4.25 -22.23
N GLY A 592 5.68 5.28 -21.50
CA GLY A 592 5.96 5.45 -20.07
C GLY A 592 7.13 6.38 -19.73
N GLU A 593 7.83 6.92 -20.74
CA GLU A 593 8.94 7.87 -20.51
C GLU A 593 8.45 9.31 -20.23
N GLY A 594 7.20 9.60 -20.50
CA GLY A 594 6.58 10.88 -20.19
C GLY A 594 7.05 12.05 -21.03
N ILE A 595 7.26 13.22 -20.43
CA ILE A 595 7.67 14.44 -21.12
C ILE A 595 9.08 14.81 -20.71
N VAL A 596 10.04 14.75 -21.66
CA VAL A 596 11.41 15.17 -21.48
C VAL A 596 11.62 16.50 -22.21
N PHE A 597 12.19 17.50 -21.51
CA PHE A 597 12.57 18.78 -22.11
C PHE A 597 14.09 18.92 -22.08
N GLU A 598 14.70 19.13 -23.24
CA GLU A 598 16.14 19.31 -23.41
C GLU A 598 16.45 20.67 -24.04
N ASN A 599 17.57 21.25 -23.64
CA ASN A 599 18.01 22.53 -24.17
C ASN A 599 19.35 22.38 -24.88
N GLU A 600 19.30 22.43 -26.21
CA GLU A 600 20.48 22.45 -27.11
C GLU A 600 20.76 23.86 -27.66
N ALA A 601 19.99 24.89 -27.25
CA ALA A 601 20.17 26.24 -27.78
C ALA A 601 21.52 26.82 -27.38
N PRO A 602 22.31 27.34 -28.34
CA PRO A 602 23.60 27.96 -28.04
C PRO A 602 23.41 29.19 -27.14
N PRO A 603 24.08 29.26 -25.97
CA PRO A 603 23.92 30.39 -25.05
C PRO A 603 24.34 31.76 -25.67
N SER A 604 25.13 31.74 -26.72
CA SER A 604 25.54 32.95 -27.49
C SER A 604 24.41 33.50 -28.36
N GLU A 605 23.45 32.67 -28.76
CA GLU A 605 22.35 33.03 -29.68
C GLU A 605 21.01 33.11 -29.02
N PHE A 606 20.82 32.41 -27.87
CA PHE A 606 19.56 32.37 -27.14
C PHE A 606 19.78 32.55 -25.63
N PRO A 607 19.33 33.68 -25.04
CA PRO A 607 19.51 33.98 -23.63
C PRO A 607 18.88 32.93 -22.69
N ARG A 608 19.61 32.54 -21.64
CA ARG A 608 19.14 31.55 -20.64
C ARG A 608 17.84 31.91 -19.98
N ASP A 609 17.58 33.21 -19.81
CA ASP A 609 16.35 33.76 -19.20
C ASP A 609 15.05 33.39 -19.97
N PHE A 610 15.18 33.05 -21.25
CA PHE A 610 14.04 32.65 -22.10
C PHE A 610 13.85 31.13 -22.20
N VAL A 611 14.80 30.33 -21.75
CA VAL A 611 14.71 28.86 -21.78
C VAL A 611 13.55 28.36 -20.88
N ARG A 612 13.56 28.74 -19.60
CA ARG A 612 12.54 28.35 -18.65
C ARG A 612 11.11 28.81 -19.02
N PRO A 613 10.89 30.08 -19.46
CA PRO A 613 9.61 30.49 -19.99
C PRO A 613 9.14 29.67 -21.19
N THR A 614 10.05 29.33 -22.12
CA THR A 614 9.74 28.45 -23.26
C THR A 614 9.30 27.07 -22.79
N GLU A 615 10.04 26.45 -21.86
CA GLU A 615 9.69 25.16 -21.26
C GLU A 615 8.31 25.20 -20.59
N LEU A 616 8.02 26.23 -19.80
CA LEU A 616 6.71 26.41 -19.15
C LEU A 616 5.59 26.47 -20.18
N GLY A 617 5.79 27.19 -21.28
CA GLY A 617 4.80 27.27 -22.36
C GLY A 617 4.59 25.95 -23.10
N VAL A 618 5.66 25.18 -23.28
CA VAL A 618 5.60 23.84 -23.86
C VAL A 618 4.84 22.89 -22.95
N ARG A 619 5.20 22.81 -21.66
CA ARG A 619 4.55 21.92 -20.68
C ARG A 619 3.07 22.25 -20.51
N ASP A 620 2.71 23.52 -20.37
CA ASP A 620 1.30 23.97 -20.28
C ASP A 620 0.48 23.57 -21.51
N ALA A 621 1.07 23.63 -22.71
CA ALA A 621 0.38 23.23 -23.94
C ALA A 621 0.23 21.71 -24.05
N LEU A 622 1.22 20.93 -23.62
CA LEU A 622 1.18 19.48 -23.63
C LEU A 622 0.18 18.95 -22.58
N GLU A 623 0.12 19.57 -21.40
CA GLU A 623 -0.82 19.21 -20.35
C GLU A 623 -2.30 19.46 -20.77
N LYS A 624 -2.56 20.55 -21.48
CA LYS A 624 -3.91 20.88 -21.98
C LYS A 624 -4.35 20.04 -23.18
N GLY A 625 -3.45 19.32 -23.80
CA GLY A 625 -3.70 18.55 -25.01
C GLY A 625 -3.83 19.38 -26.28
N ILE A 626 -3.77 18.71 -27.43
CA ILE A 626 -3.61 19.39 -28.74
C ILE A 626 -4.62 18.93 -29.79
N ILE A 627 -4.99 17.63 -29.80
CA ILE A 627 -5.89 17.05 -30.80
C ILE A 627 -7.28 16.73 -30.27
N ALA A 628 -7.35 16.21 -29.04
CA ALA A 628 -8.59 15.82 -28.38
C ALA A 628 -8.78 16.50 -27.00
N GLY A 629 -7.77 17.26 -26.52
CA GLY A 629 -7.76 17.90 -25.21
C GLY A 629 -7.41 16.94 -24.08
N TYR A 630 -6.63 15.90 -24.39
CA TYR A 630 -6.03 15.01 -23.40
C TYR A 630 -4.53 15.33 -23.26
N PRO A 631 -3.94 15.17 -22.08
CA PRO A 631 -2.51 15.42 -21.88
C PRO A 631 -1.66 14.63 -22.87
N VAL A 632 -0.67 15.30 -23.46
CA VAL A 632 0.33 14.66 -24.32
C VAL A 632 1.38 13.98 -23.45
N THR A 633 1.80 12.78 -23.80
CA THR A 633 2.84 12.01 -23.11
C THR A 633 3.80 11.37 -24.11
N ASP A 634 4.91 10.85 -23.59
CA ASP A 634 5.93 10.09 -24.32
C ASP A 634 6.52 10.90 -25.48
N VAL A 635 6.94 12.12 -25.14
CA VAL A 635 7.54 13.06 -26.09
C VAL A 635 8.79 13.73 -25.53
N ARG A 636 9.84 13.82 -26.35
CA ARG A 636 11.01 14.66 -26.07
C ARG A 636 10.88 15.95 -26.85
N VAL A 637 11.04 17.06 -26.14
CA VAL A 637 11.03 18.41 -26.74
C VAL A 637 12.39 19.02 -26.55
N THR A 638 13.13 19.21 -27.65
CA THR A 638 14.46 19.82 -27.64
C THR A 638 14.36 21.26 -28.15
N LEU A 639 14.77 22.20 -27.33
CA LEU A 639 14.91 23.60 -27.70
C LEU A 639 16.21 23.78 -28.49
N LEU A 640 16.11 24.04 -29.77
CA LEU A 640 17.28 24.24 -30.66
C LEU A 640 17.78 25.68 -30.70
N GLY A 641 16.94 26.66 -30.32
CA GLY A 641 17.28 28.08 -30.35
C GLY A 641 16.05 28.95 -30.61
N GLY A 642 16.29 30.20 -30.99
CA GLY A 642 15.22 31.13 -31.27
C GLY A 642 15.71 32.52 -31.70
N LYS A 643 14.76 33.46 -31.82
CA LYS A 643 15.07 34.88 -32.08
C LYS A 643 14.37 35.75 -31.07
N PHE A 644 15.06 36.75 -30.58
CA PHE A 644 14.52 37.76 -29.67
C PHE A 644 14.84 39.17 -30.17
N HIS A 645 14.19 40.14 -29.61
CA HIS A 645 14.44 41.56 -29.84
C HIS A 645 14.71 42.24 -28.49
N GLU A 646 15.79 43.00 -28.36
CA GLU A 646 16.25 43.57 -27.10
C GLU A 646 15.21 44.40 -26.34
N VAL A 647 14.26 45.04 -27.06
CA VAL A 647 13.26 45.93 -26.49
C VAL A 647 11.86 45.29 -26.45
N ASP A 648 11.52 44.43 -27.44
CA ASP A 648 10.16 43.92 -27.64
C ASP A 648 9.98 42.47 -27.24
N SER A 649 10.95 41.89 -26.51
CA SER A 649 10.88 40.49 -26.07
C SER A 649 10.79 40.40 -24.54
N ALA A 650 9.74 39.74 -24.07
CA ALA A 650 9.51 39.44 -22.66
C ALA A 650 9.40 37.93 -22.42
N SER A 651 9.63 37.46 -21.21
CA SER A 651 9.51 36.05 -20.83
C SER A 651 8.16 35.43 -21.23
N MET A 652 7.06 36.17 -21.07
CA MET A 652 5.72 35.72 -21.45
C MET A 652 5.60 35.47 -22.97
N ASP A 653 6.33 36.23 -23.80
CA ASP A 653 6.30 36.05 -25.25
C ASP A 653 6.89 34.72 -25.68
N PHE A 654 7.96 34.29 -24.99
CA PHE A 654 8.59 32.98 -25.18
C PHE A 654 7.73 31.84 -24.67
N GLN A 655 7.00 32.05 -23.58
CA GLN A 655 6.03 31.07 -23.12
C GLN A 655 4.93 30.85 -24.16
N ILE A 656 4.41 31.91 -24.73
CA ILE A 656 3.40 31.83 -25.80
C ILE A 656 4.00 31.21 -27.07
N ALA A 657 5.21 31.61 -27.46
CA ALA A 657 5.88 31.09 -28.66
C ALA A 657 6.19 29.58 -28.52
N GLY A 658 6.63 29.13 -27.34
CA GLY A 658 6.82 27.70 -26.99
C GLY A 658 5.54 26.90 -27.10
N SER A 659 4.44 27.43 -26.53
CA SER A 659 3.10 26.82 -26.65
C SER A 659 2.63 26.70 -28.12
N ILE A 660 2.85 27.73 -28.93
CA ILE A 660 2.50 27.72 -30.38
C ILE A 660 3.36 26.67 -31.09
N ALA A 661 4.65 26.64 -30.85
CA ALA A 661 5.58 25.72 -31.50
C ALA A 661 5.17 24.27 -31.23
N VAL A 662 5.03 23.88 -29.95
CA VAL A 662 4.73 22.48 -29.62
C VAL A 662 3.37 22.03 -30.14
N ARG A 663 2.35 22.92 -30.15
CA ARG A 663 1.05 22.62 -30.76
C ARG A 663 1.17 22.36 -32.26
N GLN A 664 2.00 23.12 -32.98
CA GLN A 664 2.26 22.89 -34.41
C GLN A 664 3.06 21.58 -34.62
N ALA A 665 4.01 21.30 -33.77
CA ALA A 665 4.81 20.07 -33.82
C ALA A 665 3.93 18.83 -33.73
N VAL A 666 3.18 18.70 -32.66
CA VAL A 666 2.33 17.54 -32.44
C VAL A 666 1.33 17.32 -33.57
N ARG A 667 0.70 18.41 -34.08
CA ARG A 667 -0.24 18.30 -35.20
C ARG A 667 0.40 17.82 -36.51
N ARG A 668 1.69 18.09 -36.75
CA ARG A 668 2.42 17.69 -37.96
C ARG A 668 3.07 16.30 -37.84
N ALA A 669 3.27 15.84 -36.65
CA ALA A 669 4.04 14.64 -36.35
C ALA A 669 3.23 13.35 -36.31
N ASN A 670 2.16 13.27 -37.11
CA ASN A 670 1.23 12.12 -37.10
C ASN A 670 0.71 11.80 -35.69
N PRO A 671 -0.12 12.68 -35.11
CA PRO A 671 -0.58 12.53 -33.74
C PRO A 671 -1.46 11.29 -33.57
N ALA A 672 -1.41 10.70 -32.38
CA ALA A 672 -2.18 9.52 -32.01
C ALA A 672 -2.81 9.68 -30.63
N LEU A 673 -3.88 8.94 -30.37
CA LEU A 673 -4.42 8.76 -29.03
C LEU A 673 -3.90 7.46 -28.44
N LEU A 674 -3.67 7.50 -27.13
CA LEU A 674 -3.36 6.34 -26.30
C LEU A 674 -4.54 6.06 -25.37
N GLU A 675 -4.86 4.79 -25.17
CA GLU A 675 -5.84 4.30 -24.20
C GLU A 675 -5.17 3.44 -23.14
N PRO A 676 -5.65 3.46 -21.89
CA PRO A 676 -5.12 2.60 -20.86
C PRO A 676 -5.53 1.14 -21.13
N ILE A 677 -4.53 0.26 -21.16
CA ILE A 677 -4.70 -1.19 -21.24
C ILE A 677 -4.60 -1.75 -19.82
N MET A 678 -5.62 -2.50 -19.44
CA MET A 678 -5.72 -3.15 -18.15
C MET A 678 -5.26 -4.60 -18.28
N HIS A 679 -4.44 -5.06 -17.34
CA HIS A 679 -4.23 -6.49 -17.12
C HIS A 679 -5.46 -7.03 -16.40
N ALA A 680 -6.05 -8.07 -16.95
CA ALA A 680 -7.21 -8.74 -16.41
C ALA A 680 -6.81 -10.14 -15.91
N ASP A 681 -6.89 -10.35 -14.61
CA ASP A 681 -6.79 -11.67 -13.98
C ASP A 681 -8.20 -12.18 -13.70
N ILE A 682 -8.61 -13.21 -14.39
CA ILE A 682 -10.00 -13.71 -14.37
C ILE A 682 -10.01 -15.16 -13.93
N ASN A 683 -10.65 -15.42 -12.79
CA ASN A 683 -10.80 -16.77 -12.25
C ASN A 683 -12.18 -17.33 -12.56
N VAL A 684 -12.26 -18.44 -13.29
CA VAL A 684 -13.53 -19.06 -13.72
C VAL A 684 -13.44 -20.59 -13.66
N SER A 685 -14.59 -21.25 -13.57
CA SER A 685 -14.64 -22.70 -13.75
C SER A 685 -14.37 -23.09 -15.20
N GLU A 686 -13.86 -24.28 -15.42
CA GLU A 686 -13.51 -24.80 -16.76
C GLU A 686 -14.69 -24.73 -17.75
N GLU A 687 -15.90 -24.93 -17.28
CA GLU A 687 -17.13 -24.86 -18.09
C GLU A 687 -17.40 -23.49 -18.70
N HIS A 688 -16.93 -22.40 -18.06
CA HIS A 688 -17.14 -21.01 -18.49
C HIS A 688 -15.93 -20.41 -19.22
N LEU A 689 -14.79 -21.13 -19.25
CA LEU A 689 -13.53 -20.63 -19.81
C LEU A 689 -13.69 -20.13 -21.26
N GLY A 690 -14.33 -20.94 -22.12
CA GLY A 690 -14.53 -20.57 -23.52
C GLY A 690 -15.36 -19.30 -23.72
N ALA A 691 -16.41 -19.11 -22.90
CA ALA A 691 -17.25 -17.92 -22.95
C ALA A 691 -16.49 -16.66 -22.54
N VAL A 692 -15.65 -16.78 -21.49
CA VAL A 692 -14.84 -15.66 -20.98
C VAL A 692 -13.75 -15.26 -21.98
N VAL A 693 -13.03 -16.24 -22.56
CA VAL A 693 -12.02 -15.97 -23.60
C VAL A 693 -12.64 -15.26 -24.81
N ALA A 694 -13.83 -15.72 -25.25
CA ALA A 694 -14.56 -15.08 -26.35
C ALA A 694 -15.00 -13.66 -26.00
N ASP A 695 -15.41 -13.40 -24.74
CA ASP A 695 -15.81 -12.08 -24.28
C ASP A 695 -14.62 -11.10 -24.23
N ILE A 696 -13.45 -11.55 -23.74
CA ILE A 696 -12.20 -10.77 -23.78
C ILE A 696 -11.90 -10.36 -25.24
N GLY A 697 -11.95 -11.31 -26.19
CA GLY A 697 -11.73 -11.02 -27.62
C GLY A 697 -12.74 -10.02 -28.18
N ARG A 698 -14.02 -10.11 -27.79
CA ARG A 698 -15.06 -9.15 -28.19
C ARG A 698 -14.77 -7.73 -27.68
N ARG A 699 -14.11 -7.61 -26.53
CA ARG A 699 -13.69 -6.35 -25.90
C ARG A 699 -12.33 -5.83 -26.39
N ARG A 700 -11.91 -6.26 -27.57
CA ARG A 700 -10.58 -5.92 -28.14
C ARG A 700 -9.41 -6.37 -27.25
N GLY A 701 -9.67 -7.25 -26.31
CA GLY A 701 -8.66 -7.80 -25.42
C GLY A 701 -7.89 -8.95 -26.06
N SER A 702 -6.79 -9.30 -25.44
CA SER A 702 -5.96 -10.46 -25.77
C SER A 702 -5.73 -11.31 -24.53
N VAL A 703 -5.66 -12.63 -24.71
CA VAL A 703 -5.31 -13.56 -23.64
C VAL A 703 -3.82 -13.86 -23.74
N SER A 704 -3.07 -13.59 -22.68
CA SER A 704 -1.62 -13.80 -22.59
C SER A 704 -1.25 -15.14 -21.95
N GLY A 705 -2.11 -15.69 -21.07
CA GLY A 705 -1.87 -16.95 -20.38
C GLY A 705 -3.15 -17.57 -19.85
N MET A 706 -3.06 -18.89 -19.60
CA MET A 706 -4.10 -19.62 -18.88
C MET A 706 -3.44 -20.61 -17.93
N HIS A 707 -3.82 -20.53 -16.66
CA HIS A 707 -3.24 -21.33 -15.59
C HIS A 707 -4.31 -22.16 -14.87
N VAL A 708 -3.93 -23.33 -14.40
CA VAL A 708 -4.82 -24.20 -13.61
C VAL A 708 -4.62 -23.89 -12.15
N ARG A 709 -5.67 -23.50 -11.45
CA ARG A 709 -5.67 -23.31 -9.99
C ARG A 709 -6.74 -24.22 -9.36
N GLY A 710 -6.37 -25.44 -9.00
CA GLY A 710 -7.34 -26.39 -8.44
C GLY A 710 -8.47 -26.72 -9.41
N SER A 711 -9.72 -26.44 -9.02
CA SER A 711 -10.92 -26.60 -9.86
C SER A 711 -11.23 -25.38 -10.74
N MET A 712 -10.46 -24.30 -10.60
CA MET A 712 -10.65 -23.07 -11.34
C MET A 712 -9.59 -22.91 -12.42
N ARG A 713 -9.92 -22.14 -13.44
CA ARG A 713 -9.01 -21.68 -14.49
C ARG A 713 -8.78 -20.19 -14.30
N ASN A 714 -7.54 -19.81 -14.22
CA ASN A 714 -7.13 -18.43 -14.24
C ASN A 714 -6.80 -18.05 -15.68
N VAL A 715 -7.38 -16.95 -16.16
CA VAL A 715 -7.15 -16.37 -17.48
C VAL A 715 -6.47 -15.04 -17.29
N ASP A 716 -5.22 -14.96 -17.72
CA ASP A 716 -4.47 -13.72 -17.80
C ASP A 716 -4.70 -13.07 -19.15
N GLY A 717 -5.22 -11.87 -19.15
CA GLY A 717 -5.53 -11.13 -20.36
C GLY A 717 -5.21 -9.65 -20.28
N GLU A 718 -5.31 -8.99 -21.40
CA GLU A 718 -5.21 -7.53 -21.50
C GLU A 718 -6.47 -7.00 -22.20
N VAL A 719 -7.09 -5.97 -21.63
CA VAL A 719 -8.32 -5.35 -22.15
C VAL A 719 -8.21 -3.85 -22.06
N PRO A 720 -8.57 -3.09 -23.11
CA PRO A 720 -8.69 -1.64 -23.01
C PRO A 720 -9.72 -1.23 -21.96
N LEU A 721 -9.40 -0.26 -21.11
CA LEU A 721 -10.29 0.20 -20.05
C LEU A 721 -11.65 0.66 -20.58
N ALA A 722 -11.69 1.24 -21.77
CA ALA A 722 -12.92 1.66 -22.44
C ALA A 722 -13.90 0.51 -22.65
N GLU A 723 -13.38 -0.70 -22.94
CA GLU A 723 -14.14 -1.93 -23.21
C GLU A 723 -14.40 -2.76 -21.92
N ALA A 724 -13.65 -2.49 -20.86
CA ALA A 724 -13.81 -3.15 -19.56
C ALA A 724 -15.02 -2.65 -18.75
N ARG A 725 -15.70 -1.59 -19.23
CA ARG A 725 -16.88 -1.06 -18.56
C ARG A 725 -17.98 -2.10 -18.44
N GLY A 726 -18.56 -2.22 -17.25
CA GLY A 726 -19.62 -3.16 -16.94
C GLY A 726 -19.18 -4.63 -16.95
N TYR A 727 -17.88 -4.90 -17.08
CA TYR A 727 -17.36 -6.27 -17.16
C TYR A 727 -17.73 -7.13 -15.94
N ALA A 728 -17.79 -6.55 -14.74
CA ALA A 728 -18.23 -7.24 -13.52
C ALA A 728 -19.62 -7.87 -13.67
N THR A 729 -20.56 -7.13 -14.25
CA THR A 729 -21.93 -7.60 -14.49
C THR A 729 -21.97 -8.67 -15.57
N ASP A 730 -21.23 -8.46 -16.65
CA ASP A 730 -21.18 -9.40 -17.76
C ASP A 730 -20.49 -10.70 -17.34
N LEU A 731 -19.37 -10.65 -16.61
CA LEU A 731 -18.69 -11.82 -16.08
C LEU A 731 -19.60 -12.63 -15.13
N ARG A 732 -20.30 -11.96 -14.21
CA ARG A 732 -21.25 -12.60 -13.31
C ARG A 732 -22.38 -13.31 -14.09
N SER A 733 -22.85 -12.67 -15.14
CA SER A 733 -23.87 -13.27 -16.02
C SER A 733 -23.31 -14.48 -16.78
N LEU A 734 -22.10 -14.38 -17.35
CA LEU A 734 -21.44 -15.46 -18.09
C LEU A 734 -21.08 -16.67 -17.22
N THR A 735 -20.76 -16.42 -15.94
CA THR A 735 -20.24 -17.45 -15.01
C THR A 735 -21.24 -17.84 -13.94
N GLN A 736 -22.51 -17.42 -14.06
CA GLN A 736 -23.56 -17.67 -13.05
C GLN A 736 -23.14 -17.22 -11.64
N GLY A 737 -22.40 -16.11 -11.56
CA GLY A 737 -21.91 -15.50 -10.33
C GLY A 737 -20.65 -16.13 -9.72
N ARG A 738 -20.05 -17.14 -10.38
CA ARG A 738 -18.86 -17.86 -9.86
C ARG A 738 -17.54 -17.27 -10.31
N GLY A 739 -17.52 -16.44 -11.37
CA GLY A 739 -16.32 -15.79 -11.87
C GLY A 739 -15.93 -14.61 -11.00
N THR A 740 -14.64 -14.47 -10.73
CA THR A 740 -14.03 -13.30 -10.13
C THR A 740 -12.99 -12.72 -11.08
N PHE A 741 -12.79 -11.42 -11.01
CA PHE A 741 -11.75 -10.76 -11.81
C PHE A 741 -11.13 -9.60 -11.05
N THR A 742 -9.91 -9.28 -11.44
CA THR A 742 -9.23 -8.04 -11.07
C THR A 742 -8.73 -7.36 -12.33
N LEU A 743 -8.75 -6.03 -12.32
CA LEU A 743 -8.20 -5.21 -13.40
C LEU A 743 -7.10 -4.34 -12.82
N GLU A 744 -5.92 -4.43 -13.41
CA GLU A 744 -4.76 -3.63 -13.02
C GLU A 744 -4.30 -2.81 -14.21
N PHE A 745 -3.94 -1.56 -13.98
CA PHE A 745 -3.32 -0.76 -15.04
C PHE A 745 -1.98 -1.38 -15.42
N ARG A 746 -1.79 -1.62 -16.73
CA ARG A 746 -0.53 -2.17 -17.24
C ARG A 746 0.29 -1.13 -18.00
N ARG A 747 -0.32 -0.51 -19.02
CA ARG A 747 0.34 0.47 -19.87
C ARG A 747 -0.68 1.28 -20.66
N TYR A 748 -0.22 2.32 -21.31
CA TYR A 748 -0.94 2.95 -22.40
C TYR A 748 -0.58 2.28 -23.72
N ASP A 749 -1.55 2.20 -24.66
CA ASP A 749 -1.32 1.66 -26.01
C ASP A 749 -2.15 2.44 -27.03
N PHE A 750 -1.81 2.33 -28.29
CA PHE A 750 -2.45 3.10 -29.36
C PHE A 750 -3.93 2.73 -29.52
N VAL A 751 -4.78 3.75 -29.51
CA VAL A 751 -6.19 3.63 -29.92
C VAL A 751 -6.24 3.38 -31.42
N PRO A 752 -7.03 2.40 -31.91
CA PRO A 752 -7.25 2.21 -33.33
C PRO A 752 -7.76 3.50 -34.02
N ASP A 753 -7.21 3.84 -35.17
CA ASP A 753 -7.45 5.13 -35.83
C ASP A 753 -8.95 5.43 -36.04
N SER A 754 -9.78 4.43 -36.37
CA SER A 754 -11.23 4.56 -36.51
C SER A 754 -11.95 4.96 -35.22
N ILE A 755 -11.47 4.48 -34.08
CA ILE A 755 -12.01 4.81 -32.74
C ILE A 755 -11.48 6.19 -32.32
N ALA A 756 -10.20 6.46 -32.57
CA ALA A 756 -9.58 7.74 -32.28
C ALA A 756 -10.31 8.90 -32.98
N GLU A 757 -10.70 8.71 -34.26
CA GLU A 757 -11.50 9.71 -35.02
C GLU A 757 -12.86 9.95 -34.36
N GLN A 758 -13.54 8.90 -33.86
CA GLN A 758 -14.82 9.05 -33.18
C GLN A 758 -14.68 9.84 -31.88
N ILE A 759 -13.64 9.50 -31.07
CA ILE A 759 -13.35 10.20 -29.80
C ILE A 759 -13.06 11.69 -30.08
N ILE A 760 -12.21 12.00 -31.06
CA ILE A 760 -11.87 13.39 -31.43
C ILE A 760 -13.12 14.12 -31.88
N LYS A 761 -13.98 13.48 -32.68
CA LYS A 761 -15.23 14.07 -33.15
C LYS A 761 -16.18 14.40 -32.02
N GLN A 762 -16.39 13.43 -31.10
CA GLN A 762 -17.23 13.61 -29.91
C GLN A 762 -16.71 14.77 -29.04
N ARG A 763 -15.42 14.82 -28.74
CA ARG A 763 -14.79 15.88 -27.93
C ARG A 763 -14.95 17.26 -28.57
N ARG A 764 -14.95 17.31 -29.89
CA ARG A 764 -15.18 18.55 -30.65
C ARG A 764 -16.64 19.00 -30.56
N GLU A 765 -17.59 18.07 -30.63
CA GLU A 765 -19.03 18.35 -30.48
C GLU A 765 -19.35 18.83 -29.07
N GLU A 766 -18.64 18.29 -28.04
CA GLU A 766 -18.73 18.72 -26.64
C GLU A 766 -18.09 20.11 -26.38
N GLY A 767 -17.44 20.73 -27.39
CA GLY A 767 -16.78 22.03 -27.23
C GLY A 767 -15.46 21.99 -26.45
N LYS A 768 -14.95 20.82 -26.14
CA LYS A 768 -13.71 20.62 -25.36
C LYS A 768 -12.43 20.79 -26.19
N ILE A 769 -12.58 21.00 -27.49
CA ILE A 769 -11.47 21.30 -28.39
C ILE A 769 -11.81 22.60 -29.17
N PRO A 770 -10.87 23.53 -29.30
CA PRO A 770 -11.09 24.74 -30.11
C PRO A 770 -11.54 24.36 -31.53
N LYS A 771 -12.61 25.01 -32.04
CA LYS A 771 -13.00 24.88 -33.44
C LYS A 771 -11.82 25.27 -34.32
N ARG A 772 -11.56 24.48 -35.38
CA ARG A 772 -10.45 24.71 -36.33
C ARG A 772 -10.41 26.15 -36.87
#